data_eb61a5be53cfbbf944bb0d4a1ad9315c
#
_entry.id   eb61a5be53cfbbf944bb0d4a1ad9315c
#
_cell.length_a   1.000
_cell.length_b   1.000
_cell.length_c   1.000
_cell.angle_alpha   90.00
_cell.angle_beta   90.00
_cell.angle_gamma   90.00
#
_symmetry.space_group_name_H-M   'P 1'
#
loop_
_entity.id
_entity.type
_entity.pdbx_description
1 polymer ?
#
loop_
_entity_poly.entity_id
_entity_poly.type
_entity_poly.pdbx_seq_one_letter_code
_entity_poly.pdbx_strand_id
1 'polypeptide(L)'
;MLLSSRAKQIIVFLAEQTDYTTYEEVGKHIGISGRTVVREIATVEGWLNSQSIDLVRKSRYGMVVDASHEQKKELISQLGGEKVSKVYTSGERQDIILLELIQSVEELKQYYFSSILGVSEATVSQDLRKLDDRLSRHNLIIQRKPGLGMILCGAESDKRQLLLNVFYMNIDKRQVLVIIRKELNGENQNINSNSQAVQRLLYLISPKKLSKLELIVKKVVDKYDYPLADSSMLGLVVHLALALVRVENHETIDIDAELLEELKASEEFLISEVMLKEIGNEYKVEIPKEECGYITMHIKGARLQESARGKYEKELPNFDLVKLVNQIIDMAERLTNQRLNQDNQLFNGLMVHLKPMIIRMKMRMDIRNPLLDDIKTRYPAYFKLALRCQTVIEEYLGRGLPEEETGYICMHIGAAIERIINKDKRKARAIVTCTTGIGSSKMLAIRLQKEFPEIEVVDILSVIQINEEKVNRNTADFIISTVDMDYHDLPIVVVDPMLSDRDIDRLKDMQKELALTSAVSTNKKIIEQHDKVVSKVELIDTIDKQAEYGLAIKNFLNHTEYYFSDKIEIKQVLEEYLSNHIEKKYRETAFIEIMKREDFGSTIIEKDELAVFHNKVKGVSNLNSGIVNLKNPISYTGKDIKTIVIFVVPENITPIEIDVVSEISRQLILSRKFINTIKKGNKVDIESKIAEIYKKLLVQSLSK
;
A
#
# COMPACT_ATOMS: atom_id res chain seq x y z
N MET A 1 34.31 -46.13 9.97
CA MET A 1 34.33 -44.72 10.37
C MET A 1 32.89 -44.19 10.35
N LEU A 2 32.36 -43.66 11.45
CA LEU A 2 31.00 -43.13 11.49
C LEU A 2 30.99 -41.73 10.82
N LEU A 3 30.28 -41.61 9.70
CA LEU A 3 30.13 -40.35 9.00
C LEU A 3 29.13 -39.43 9.74
N SER A 4 29.51 -38.14 9.88
CA SER A 4 28.56 -37.11 10.30
C SER A 4 27.46 -36.93 9.24
N SER A 5 26.30 -36.44 9.63
CA SER A 5 25.21 -36.13 8.68
C SER A 5 25.65 -35.18 7.58
N ARG A 6 26.56 -34.20 7.91
CA ARG A 6 27.15 -33.27 6.96
C ARG A 6 28.08 -33.93 5.97
N ALA A 7 28.94 -34.82 6.46
CA ALA A 7 29.84 -35.59 5.61
C ALA A 7 29.08 -36.47 4.62
N LYS A 8 27.98 -37.11 5.04
CA LYS A 8 27.08 -37.88 4.15
C LYS A 8 26.49 -37.00 3.05
N GLN A 9 25.99 -35.81 3.38
CA GLN A 9 25.42 -34.89 2.40
C GLN A 9 26.47 -34.38 1.40
N ILE A 10 27.69 -34.06 1.87
CA ILE A 10 28.79 -33.67 1.01
C ILE A 10 29.10 -34.80 0.01
N ILE A 11 29.17 -36.04 0.45
CA ILE A 11 29.46 -37.19 -0.43
C ILE A 11 28.35 -37.38 -1.46
N VAL A 12 27.08 -37.37 -1.05
CA VAL A 12 25.93 -37.52 -1.96
C VAL A 12 25.93 -36.39 -3.01
N PHE A 13 26.10 -35.13 -2.59
CA PHE A 13 26.15 -34.02 -3.52
C PHE A 13 27.31 -34.12 -4.51
N LEU A 14 28.52 -34.47 -4.04
CA LEU A 14 29.68 -34.64 -4.91
C LEU A 14 29.54 -35.84 -5.86
N ALA A 15 28.85 -36.88 -5.46
CA ALA A 15 28.55 -38.04 -6.30
C ALA A 15 27.56 -37.71 -7.44
N GLU A 16 26.67 -36.73 -7.24
CA GLU A 16 25.74 -36.23 -8.26
C GLU A 16 26.42 -35.33 -9.31
N GLN A 17 27.61 -34.79 -8.99
CA GLN A 17 28.33 -33.88 -9.89
C GLN A 17 29.19 -34.64 -10.90
N THR A 18 29.28 -34.07 -12.12
CA THR A 18 30.17 -34.60 -13.19
C THR A 18 31.44 -33.77 -13.30
N ASP A 19 31.40 -32.51 -12.84
CA ASP A 19 32.49 -31.56 -12.93
C ASP A 19 33.05 -31.17 -11.55
N TYR A 20 34.19 -30.47 -11.56
CA TYR A 20 34.81 -29.93 -10.34
C TYR A 20 33.90 -28.91 -9.68
N THR A 21 33.70 -29.06 -8.38
CA THR A 21 32.83 -28.19 -7.57
C THR A 21 33.63 -27.57 -6.42
N THR A 22 33.48 -26.28 -6.22
CA THR A 22 34.20 -25.53 -5.18
C THR A 22 33.61 -25.77 -3.78
N TYR A 23 34.38 -25.50 -2.73
CA TYR A 23 33.88 -25.59 -1.34
C TYR A 23 32.68 -24.66 -1.08
N GLU A 24 32.64 -23.52 -1.76
CA GLU A 24 31.55 -22.55 -1.62
C GLU A 24 30.26 -23.04 -2.30
N GLU A 25 30.37 -23.67 -3.48
CA GLU A 25 29.22 -24.26 -4.17
C GLU A 25 28.65 -25.44 -3.38
N VAL A 26 29.52 -26.33 -2.86
CA VAL A 26 29.09 -27.40 -1.95
C VAL A 26 28.39 -26.82 -0.74
N GLY A 27 29.00 -25.79 -0.13
CA GLY A 27 28.46 -25.13 1.05
C GLY A 27 27.09 -24.49 0.78
N LYS A 28 26.95 -23.80 -0.36
CA LYS A 28 25.71 -23.19 -0.78
C LYS A 28 24.58 -24.21 -1.02
N HIS A 29 24.91 -25.35 -1.62
CA HIS A 29 23.93 -26.41 -1.87
C HIS A 29 23.42 -27.07 -0.58
N ILE A 30 24.33 -27.31 0.39
CA ILE A 30 24.04 -28.00 1.64
C ILE A 30 23.57 -27.04 2.74
N GLY A 31 23.66 -25.73 2.52
CA GLY A 31 23.28 -24.70 3.50
C GLY A 31 24.32 -24.47 4.63
N ILE A 32 25.64 -24.66 4.35
CA ILE A 32 26.72 -24.45 5.28
C ILE A 32 27.81 -23.55 4.68
N SER A 33 28.69 -22.97 5.51
CA SER A 33 29.79 -22.16 4.98
C SER A 33 30.85 -23.04 4.28
N GLY A 34 31.49 -22.50 3.22
CA GLY A 34 32.64 -23.16 2.56
C GLY A 34 33.77 -23.55 3.54
N ARG A 35 33.98 -22.75 4.60
CA ARG A 35 34.95 -23.07 5.70
C ARG A 35 34.51 -24.32 6.48
N THR A 36 33.23 -24.56 6.64
CA THR A 36 32.69 -25.76 7.29
C THR A 36 32.89 -26.98 6.39
N VAL A 37 32.70 -26.83 5.08
CA VAL A 37 33.00 -27.90 4.09
C VAL A 37 34.47 -28.29 4.17
N VAL A 38 35.40 -27.32 4.18
CA VAL A 38 36.85 -27.57 4.31
C VAL A 38 37.17 -28.40 5.56
N ARG A 39 36.51 -28.16 6.67
CA ARG A 39 36.70 -28.92 7.91
C ARG A 39 36.21 -30.37 7.83
N GLU A 40 35.06 -30.58 7.15
CA GLU A 40 34.48 -31.91 7.01
C GLU A 40 35.18 -32.76 5.91
N ILE A 41 35.86 -32.10 4.96
CA ILE A 41 36.41 -32.78 3.77
C ILE A 41 37.43 -33.85 4.06
N ALA A 42 38.20 -33.72 5.12
CA ALA A 42 39.16 -34.77 5.55
C ALA A 42 38.43 -36.07 5.95
N THR A 43 37.28 -35.94 6.61
CA THR A 43 36.43 -37.09 6.98
C THR A 43 35.76 -37.72 5.74
N VAL A 44 35.33 -36.87 4.81
CA VAL A 44 34.73 -37.28 3.51
C VAL A 44 35.75 -38.08 2.70
N GLU A 45 36.96 -37.56 2.54
CA GLU A 45 38.06 -38.19 1.80
C GLU A 45 38.50 -39.51 2.43
N GLY A 46 38.67 -39.52 3.77
CA GLY A 46 39.03 -40.74 4.49
C GLY A 46 37.96 -41.87 4.34
N TRP A 47 36.69 -41.50 4.28
CA TRP A 47 35.60 -42.45 4.06
C TRP A 47 35.53 -42.92 2.61
N LEU A 48 35.65 -42.04 1.61
CA LEU A 48 35.71 -42.37 0.19
C LEU A 48 36.84 -43.30 -0.12
N ASN A 49 38.04 -43.03 0.41
CA ASN A 49 39.18 -43.91 0.27
C ASN A 49 38.94 -45.32 0.85
N SER A 50 38.17 -45.41 1.94
CA SER A 50 37.77 -46.75 2.49
C SER A 50 36.82 -47.52 1.57
N GLN A 51 36.17 -46.85 0.61
CA GLN A 51 35.36 -47.42 -0.44
C GLN A 51 36.14 -47.60 -1.77
N SER A 52 37.46 -47.37 -1.78
CA SER A 52 38.32 -47.41 -2.97
C SER A 52 37.90 -46.36 -4.04
N ILE A 53 37.49 -45.21 -3.58
CA ILE A 53 37.06 -44.07 -4.41
C ILE A 53 37.92 -42.86 -4.02
N ASP A 54 38.52 -42.18 -5.01
CA ASP A 54 39.37 -41.03 -4.78
C ASP A 54 38.56 -39.70 -4.89
N LEU A 55 38.91 -38.74 -4.03
CA LEU A 55 38.48 -37.34 -4.12
C LEU A 55 39.56 -36.51 -4.79
N VAL A 56 39.40 -36.24 -6.07
CA VAL A 56 40.37 -35.47 -6.84
C VAL A 56 40.17 -33.99 -6.62
N ARG A 57 41.24 -33.25 -6.26
CA ARG A 57 41.24 -31.81 -6.04
C ARG A 57 42.09 -31.10 -7.07
N LYS A 58 41.56 -30.03 -7.65
CA LYS A 58 42.27 -29.20 -8.61
C LYS A 58 42.25 -27.74 -8.14
N SER A 59 43.43 -27.17 -7.97
CA SER A 59 43.57 -25.77 -7.52
C SER A 59 42.78 -24.84 -8.39
N ARG A 60 41.98 -23.94 -7.80
CA ARG A 60 41.01 -22.99 -8.41
C ARG A 60 39.79 -23.60 -9.06
N TYR A 61 39.69 -24.90 -9.25
CA TYR A 61 38.52 -25.55 -9.85
C TYR A 61 37.63 -26.26 -8.83
N GLY A 62 38.20 -26.68 -7.69
CA GLY A 62 37.46 -27.37 -6.63
C GLY A 62 37.85 -28.86 -6.55
N MET A 63 36.84 -29.70 -6.32
CA MET A 63 36.97 -31.13 -6.10
C MET A 63 35.89 -31.93 -6.85
N VAL A 64 36.19 -33.14 -7.18
CA VAL A 64 35.27 -34.10 -7.84
C VAL A 64 35.54 -35.51 -7.31
N VAL A 65 34.49 -36.31 -7.18
CA VAL A 65 34.59 -37.74 -6.85
C VAL A 65 34.94 -38.50 -8.11
N ASP A 66 36.13 -39.13 -8.15
CA ASP A 66 36.61 -39.96 -9.26
C ASP A 66 36.08 -41.37 -9.12
N ALA A 67 34.90 -41.57 -9.69
CA ALA A 67 34.19 -42.85 -9.61
C ALA A 67 33.38 -43.10 -10.88
N SER A 68 33.17 -44.35 -11.25
CA SER A 68 32.31 -44.74 -12.33
C SER A 68 30.83 -44.36 -12.04
N HIS A 69 30.01 -44.26 -13.07
CA HIS A 69 28.60 -43.97 -12.92
C HIS A 69 27.85 -44.98 -12.01
N GLU A 70 28.27 -46.23 -12.06
CA GLU A 70 27.73 -47.31 -11.22
C GLU A 70 28.11 -47.10 -9.74
N GLN A 71 29.39 -46.81 -9.49
CA GLN A 71 29.89 -46.53 -8.13
C GLN A 71 29.23 -45.27 -7.54
N LYS A 72 29.04 -44.21 -8.34
CA LYS A 72 28.30 -43.02 -7.92
C LYS A 72 26.87 -43.32 -7.52
N LYS A 73 26.16 -44.14 -8.31
CA LYS A 73 24.80 -44.61 -7.98
C LYS A 73 24.76 -45.45 -6.69
N GLU A 74 25.76 -46.31 -6.50
CA GLU A 74 25.86 -47.12 -5.29
C GLU A 74 26.10 -46.26 -4.04
N LEU A 75 27.01 -45.23 -4.12
CA LEU A 75 27.23 -44.27 -3.06
C LEU A 75 25.94 -43.53 -2.68
N ILE A 76 25.20 -43.06 -3.69
CA ILE A 76 23.91 -42.38 -3.49
C ILE A 76 22.88 -43.30 -2.86
N SER A 77 22.82 -44.56 -3.30
CA SER A 77 21.91 -45.59 -2.74
C SER A 77 22.27 -45.92 -1.30
N GLN A 78 23.55 -46.13 -0.99
CA GLN A 78 24.00 -46.47 0.36
C GLN A 78 23.82 -45.34 1.36
N LEU A 79 24.09 -44.09 0.95
CA LEU A 79 24.04 -42.94 1.83
C LEU A 79 22.72 -42.17 1.75
N GLY A 80 21.99 -42.24 0.63
CA GLY A 80 20.69 -41.58 0.41
C GLY A 80 19.49 -42.41 0.91
N GLY A 81 19.63 -43.69 1.18
CA GLY A 81 18.54 -44.57 1.70
C GLY A 81 18.27 -44.38 3.21
N GLU A 82 19.21 -43.94 4.01
CA GLU A 82 18.93 -43.33 5.32
C GLU A 82 18.45 -41.92 5.09
N LYS A 83 17.29 -41.47 5.66
CA LYS A 83 16.89 -40.06 5.72
C LYS A 83 18.08 -39.24 6.18
N VAL A 84 18.84 -38.68 5.22
CA VAL A 84 19.97 -37.79 5.53
C VAL A 84 19.36 -36.66 6.32
N SER A 85 19.66 -36.57 7.62
CA SER A 85 19.10 -35.53 8.47
C SER A 85 19.53 -34.18 7.90
N LYS A 86 18.56 -33.43 7.40
CA LYS A 86 18.83 -32.10 6.84
C LYS A 86 19.59 -31.25 7.86
N VAL A 87 20.67 -30.62 7.43
CA VAL A 87 21.44 -29.70 8.28
C VAL A 87 20.74 -28.33 8.22
N TYR A 88 20.12 -27.94 9.31
CA TYR A 88 19.44 -26.65 9.45
C TYR A 88 20.43 -25.54 9.78
N THR A 89 20.25 -24.39 9.19
CA THR A 89 20.90 -23.15 9.65
C THR A 89 20.39 -22.77 11.05
N SER A 90 21.10 -21.92 11.78
CA SER A 90 20.63 -21.46 13.11
C SER A 90 19.28 -20.77 13.03
N GLY A 91 19.02 -19.99 11.96
CA GLY A 91 17.71 -19.31 11.74
C GLY A 91 16.58 -20.32 11.53
N GLU A 92 16.76 -21.29 10.64
CA GLU A 92 15.75 -22.34 10.40
C GLU A 92 15.46 -23.17 11.66
N ARG A 93 16.48 -23.49 12.46
CA ARG A 93 16.27 -24.18 13.75
C ARG A 93 15.44 -23.35 14.72
N GLN A 94 15.72 -22.04 14.81
CA GLN A 94 14.96 -21.12 15.65
C GLN A 94 13.51 -21.03 15.19
N ASP A 95 13.25 -20.91 13.90
CA ASP A 95 11.89 -20.86 13.36
C ASP A 95 11.14 -22.19 13.63
N ILE A 96 11.80 -23.34 13.49
CA ILE A 96 11.20 -24.63 13.82
C ILE A 96 10.88 -24.72 15.32
N ILE A 97 11.79 -24.31 16.20
CA ILE A 97 11.56 -24.28 17.66
C ILE A 97 10.35 -23.38 17.98
N LEU A 98 10.27 -22.20 17.38
CA LEU A 98 9.14 -21.29 17.58
C LEU A 98 7.81 -21.89 17.14
N LEU A 99 7.77 -22.50 15.94
CA LEU A 99 6.55 -23.14 15.44
C LEU A 99 6.06 -24.26 16.35
N GLU A 100 6.97 -25.08 16.89
CA GLU A 100 6.61 -26.14 17.83
C GLU A 100 6.09 -25.55 19.16
N LEU A 101 6.77 -24.55 19.71
CA LEU A 101 6.37 -23.90 20.96
C LEU A 101 5.03 -23.17 20.85
N ILE A 102 4.72 -22.54 19.72
CA ILE A 102 3.44 -21.85 19.51
C ILE A 102 2.29 -22.85 19.37
N GLN A 103 2.54 -24.00 18.79
CA GLN A 103 1.50 -25.04 18.59
C GLN A 103 1.25 -25.89 19.83
N SER A 104 2.24 -26.01 20.71
CA SER A 104 2.13 -26.89 21.87
C SER A 104 1.36 -26.24 23.01
N VAL A 105 0.39 -26.96 23.52
CA VAL A 105 -0.33 -26.63 24.77
C VAL A 105 0.41 -27.20 26.00
N GLU A 106 1.26 -28.21 25.79
CA GLU A 106 2.03 -28.88 26.83
C GLU A 106 3.49 -28.41 26.84
N GLU A 107 4.17 -28.60 27.97
CA GLU A 107 5.58 -28.29 28.10
C GLU A 107 6.46 -29.22 27.23
N LEU A 108 7.25 -28.64 26.32
CA LEU A 108 8.18 -29.37 25.46
C LEU A 108 9.57 -29.48 26.10
N LYS A 109 10.14 -30.66 26.10
CA LYS A 109 11.49 -30.93 26.66
C LYS A 109 12.57 -30.56 25.65
N GLN A 110 13.73 -30.15 26.11
CA GLN A 110 14.88 -29.79 25.26
C GLN A 110 15.32 -30.96 24.37
N TYR A 111 15.28 -32.18 24.89
CA TYR A 111 15.51 -33.41 24.16
C TYR A 111 14.61 -33.57 22.93
N TYR A 112 13.33 -33.15 22.99
CA TYR A 112 12.42 -33.17 21.85
C TYR A 112 13.00 -32.32 20.69
N PHE A 113 13.44 -31.11 20.98
CA PHE A 113 14.06 -30.25 19.95
C PHE A 113 15.37 -30.81 19.43
N SER A 114 16.21 -31.40 20.30
CA SER A 114 17.44 -32.07 19.91
C SER A 114 17.17 -33.19 18.90
N SER A 115 16.11 -33.99 19.14
CA SER A 115 15.70 -35.12 18.30
C SER A 115 15.20 -34.64 16.93
N ILE A 116 14.26 -33.70 16.87
CA ILE A 116 13.64 -33.25 15.61
C ILE A 116 14.61 -32.43 14.73
N LEU A 117 15.58 -31.75 15.34
CA LEU A 117 16.55 -30.90 14.64
C LEU A 117 17.86 -31.66 14.31
N GLY A 118 18.07 -32.84 14.87
CA GLY A 118 19.30 -33.62 14.68
C GLY A 118 20.57 -32.92 15.20
N VAL A 119 20.46 -32.14 16.30
CA VAL A 119 21.55 -31.41 16.92
C VAL A 119 21.66 -31.71 18.41
N SER A 120 22.80 -31.35 19.01
CA SER A 120 22.99 -31.53 20.47
C SER A 120 22.09 -30.63 21.29
N GLU A 121 21.76 -31.01 22.52
CA GLU A 121 21.01 -30.19 23.45
C GLU A 121 21.76 -28.86 23.77
N ALA A 122 23.09 -28.86 23.74
CA ALA A 122 23.88 -27.64 23.88
C ALA A 122 23.61 -26.64 22.73
N THR A 123 23.45 -27.15 21.50
CA THR A 123 23.09 -26.35 20.33
C THR A 123 21.68 -25.76 20.48
N VAL A 124 20.72 -26.60 20.91
CA VAL A 124 19.35 -26.16 21.22
C VAL A 124 19.34 -25.06 22.28
N SER A 125 20.12 -25.23 23.38
CA SER A 125 20.25 -24.19 24.40
C SER A 125 20.78 -22.88 23.86
N GLN A 126 21.70 -22.89 22.91
CA GLN A 126 22.24 -21.70 22.27
C GLN A 126 21.17 -21.03 21.36
N ASP A 127 20.42 -21.81 20.59
CA ASP A 127 19.35 -21.29 19.76
C ASP A 127 18.20 -20.71 20.60
N LEU A 128 17.84 -21.35 21.71
CA LEU A 128 16.84 -20.85 22.67
C LEU A 128 17.24 -19.50 23.30
N ARG A 129 18.53 -19.30 23.63
CA ARG A 129 19.00 -17.99 24.15
C ARG A 129 18.86 -16.89 23.11
N LYS A 130 19.12 -17.17 21.84
CA LYS A 130 18.91 -16.19 20.75
C LYS A 130 17.43 -15.90 20.52
N LEU A 131 16.58 -16.89 20.77
CA LEU A 131 15.12 -16.70 20.70
C LEU A 131 14.58 -15.81 21.83
N ASP A 132 15.16 -15.85 23.02
CA ASP A 132 14.74 -14.98 24.12
C ASP A 132 14.78 -13.48 23.73
N ASP A 133 15.83 -13.03 23.01
CA ASP A 133 15.94 -11.67 22.48
C ASP A 133 14.89 -11.35 21.38
N ARG A 134 14.55 -12.34 20.55
CA ARG A 134 13.53 -12.19 19.51
C ARG A 134 12.13 -12.12 20.12
N LEU A 135 11.84 -12.96 21.09
CA LEU A 135 10.56 -13.06 21.77
C LEU A 135 10.24 -11.83 22.63
N SER A 136 11.25 -11.26 23.30
CA SER A 136 11.07 -10.05 24.11
C SER A 136 10.53 -8.86 23.31
N ARG A 137 10.86 -8.77 22.01
CA ARG A 137 10.33 -7.74 21.11
C ARG A 137 8.84 -7.91 20.80
N HIS A 138 8.30 -9.10 21.04
CA HIS A 138 6.89 -9.46 20.85
C HIS A 138 6.15 -9.67 22.17
N ASN A 139 6.67 -9.19 23.30
CA ASN A 139 6.12 -9.40 24.64
C ASN A 139 5.89 -10.88 25.01
N LEU A 140 6.68 -11.79 24.43
CA LEU A 140 6.59 -13.22 24.64
C LEU A 140 7.81 -13.70 25.41
N ILE A 141 7.62 -14.74 26.24
CA ILE A 141 8.69 -15.36 27.02
C ILE A 141 8.60 -16.88 26.97
N ILE A 142 9.76 -17.55 26.93
CA ILE A 142 9.84 -19.00 27.14
C ILE A 142 9.95 -19.26 28.65
N GLN A 143 8.86 -19.73 29.25
CA GLN A 143 8.89 -20.19 30.63
C GLN A 143 9.52 -21.61 30.69
N ARG A 144 10.62 -21.74 31.41
CA ARG A 144 11.33 -23.01 31.59
C ARG A 144 11.01 -23.58 32.98
N LYS A 145 10.44 -24.79 33.04
CA LYS A 145 10.11 -25.47 34.30
C LYS A 145 11.08 -26.65 34.48
N PRO A 146 11.93 -26.66 35.55
CA PRO A 146 12.87 -27.75 35.79
C PRO A 146 12.18 -29.12 35.82
N GLY A 147 12.68 -30.06 35.03
CA GLY A 147 12.14 -31.41 34.93
C GLY A 147 10.88 -31.59 34.08
N LEU A 148 10.11 -30.54 33.84
CA LEU A 148 8.87 -30.58 33.03
C LEU A 148 9.12 -30.23 31.57
N GLY A 149 9.79 -29.11 31.32
CA GLY A 149 10.04 -28.65 29.96
C GLY A 149 9.96 -27.13 29.82
N MET A 150 9.55 -26.67 28.67
CA MET A 150 9.40 -25.25 28.35
C MET A 150 8.10 -25.01 27.58
N ILE A 151 7.49 -23.85 27.80
CA ILE A 151 6.25 -23.40 27.15
C ILE A 151 6.38 -21.93 26.79
N LEU A 152 5.74 -21.53 25.69
CA LEU A 152 5.67 -20.13 25.28
C LEU A 152 4.52 -19.41 25.99
N CYS A 153 4.84 -18.37 26.77
CA CYS A 153 3.89 -17.56 27.51
C CYS A 153 3.78 -16.16 26.91
N GLY A 154 2.57 -15.60 26.92
CA GLY A 154 2.21 -14.27 26.44
C GLY A 154 0.81 -14.22 25.86
N ALA A 155 0.35 -13.04 25.45
CA ALA A 155 -0.97 -12.87 24.87
C ALA A 155 -1.11 -13.62 23.54
N GLU A 156 -2.31 -14.13 23.25
CA GLU A 156 -2.58 -14.85 22.01
C GLU A 156 -2.39 -13.96 20.78
N SER A 157 -2.72 -12.68 20.87
CA SER A 157 -2.43 -11.67 19.83
C SER A 157 -0.94 -11.62 19.48
N ASP A 158 -0.06 -11.60 20.50
CA ASP A 158 1.39 -11.55 20.30
C ASP A 158 1.93 -12.86 19.71
N LYS A 159 1.38 -14.02 20.13
CA LYS A 159 1.70 -15.33 19.54
C LYS A 159 1.32 -15.39 18.06
N ARG A 160 0.13 -14.90 17.68
CA ARG A 160 -0.32 -14.83 16.28
C ARG A 160 0.54 -13.90 15.45
N GLN A 161 0.92 -12.76 16.00
CA GLN A 161 1.82 -11.82 15.33
C GLN A 161 3.20 -12.43 15.08
N LEU A 162 3.76 -13.13 16.06
CA LEU A 162 5.01 -13.87 15.88
C LEU A 162 4.88 -14.94 14.80
N LEU A 163 3.79 -15.72 14.82
CA LEU A 163 3.52 -16.77 13.82
C LEU A 163 3.42 -16.21 12.40
N LEU A 164 2.73 -15.08 12.23
CA LEU A 164 2.68 -14.33 10.98
C LEU A 164 4.06 -13.87 10.51
N ASN A 165 4.88 -13.38 11.43
CA ASN A 165 6.23 -12.97 11.14
C ASN A 165 7.08 -14.15 10.65
N VAL A 166 7.02 -15.30 11.32
CA VAL A 166 7.69 -16.53 10.87
C VAL A 166 7.16 -16.98 9.51
N PHE A 167 5.85 -16.93 9.30
CA PHE A 167 5.23 -17.27 8.03
C PHE A 167 5.78 -16.42 6.88
N TYR A 168 5.73 -15.09 6.99
CA TYR A 168 6.16 -14.19 5.92
C TYR A 168 7.69 -14.06 5.76
N MET A 169 8.47 -14.45 6.76
CA MET A 169 9.93 -14.58 6.59
C MET A 169 10.30 -15.79 5.71
N ASN A 170 9.46 -16.82 5.70
CA ASN A 170 9.72 -18.07 5.00
C ASN A 170 8.93 -18.22 3.69
N ILE A 171 7.76 -17.55 3.58
CA ILE A 171 6.85 -17.66 2.42
C ILE A 171 6.43 -16.24 2.01
N ASP A 172 6.83 -15.80 0.82
CA ASP A 172 6.40 -14.49 0.31
C ASP A 172 4.94 -14.52 -0.22
N LYS A 173 4.33 -13.34 -0.38
CA LYS A 173 2.94 -13.22 -0.86
C LYS A 173 2.74 -13.82 -2.27
N ARG A 174 3.77 -13.80 -3.14
CA ARG A 174 3.69 -14.38 -4.49
C ARG A 174 3.67 -15.89 -4.40
N GLN A 175 4.45 -16.46 -3.49
CA GLN A 175 4.44 -17.90 -3.21
C GLN A 175 3.09 -18.36 -2.68
N VAL A 176 2.44 -17.58 -1.78
CA VAL A 176 1.08 -17.89 -1.30
C VAL A 176 0.09 -17.94 -2.47
N LEU A 177 0.12 -16.97 -3.38
CA LEU A 177 -0.71 -16.96 -4.59
C LEU A 177 -0.48 -18.20 -5.46
N VAL A 178 0.78 -18.56 -5.68
CA VAL A 178 1.13 -19.74 -6.47
C VAL A 178 0.60 -21.02 -5.81
N ILE A 179 0.70 -21.12 -4.48
CA ILE A 179 0.19 -22.25 -3.70
C ILE A 179 -1.32 -22.38 -3.88
N ILE A 180 -2.06 -21.29 -3.69
CA ILE A 180 -3.52 -21.25 -3.82
C ILE A 180 -3.94 -21.63 -5.25
N ARG A 181 -3.33 -21.02 -6.27
CA ARG A 181 -3.66 -21.29 -7.69
C ARG A 181 -3.40 -22.74 -8.08
N LYS A 182 -2.29 -23.33 -7.65
CA LYS A 182 -1.97 -24.74 -7.93
C LYS A 182 -2.99 -25.66 -7.30
N GLU A 183 -3.38 -25.40 -6.06
CA GLU A 183 -4.41 -26.20 -5.38
C GLU A 183 -5.77 -26.11 -6.09
N LEU A 184 -6.18 -24.92 -6.52
CA LEU A 184 -7.42 -24.70 -7.27
C LEU A 184 -7.43 -25.41 -8.63
N ASN A 185 -6.26 -25.53 -9.28
CA ASN A 185 -6.12 -26.23 -10.58
C ASN A 185 -6.00 -27.77 -10.42
N GLY A 186 -6.00 -28.30 -9.20
CA GLY A 186 -5.84 -29.73 -8.96
C GLY A 186 -4.42 -30.26 -9.24
N GLU A 187 -3.43 -29.39 -9.31
CA GLU A 187 -2.04 -29.74 -9.53
C GLU A 187 -1.41 -30.27 -8.21
N ASN A 188 -1.57 -31.56 -7.96
CA ASN A 188 -0.94 -32.26 -6.82
C ASN A 188 0.58 -32.36 -7.04
N GLN A 189 1.31 -31.26 -6.93
CA GLN A 189 2.77 -31.32 -6.82
C GLN A 189 3.20 -30.95 -5.41
N ASN A 190 3.97 -31.83 -4.78
CA ASN A 190 4.75 -31.52 -3.61
C ASN A 190 5.43 -30.18 -3.85
N ILE A 191 5.08 -29.16 -3.04
CA ILE A 191 5.81 -27.91 -3.02
C ILE A 191 7.22 -28.28 -2.58
N ASN A 192 8.11 -28.51 -3.54
CA ASN A 192 9.51 -28.82 -3.30
C ASN A 192 10.21 -27.59 -2.74
N SER A 193 9.83 -27.22 -1.52
CA SER A 193 10.59 -26.24 -0.75
C SER A 193 11.69 -27.00 -0.01
N ASN A 194 12.93 -26.61 -0.26
CA ASN A 194 14.08 -27.16 0.45
C ASN A 194 14.10 -26.76 1.94
N SER A 195 13.24 -25.81 2.38
CA SER A 195 13.11 -25.38 3.77
C SER A 195 12.05 -26.18 4.53
N GLN A 196 12.44 -26.81 5.64
CA GLN A 196 11.49 -27.50 6.53
C GLN A 196 10.58 -26.54 7.29
N ALA A 197 11.02 -25.31 7.56
CA ALA A 197 10.17 -24.30 8.15
C ALA A 197 8.96 -24.04 7.24
N VAL A 198 9.19 -23.90 5.93
CA VAL A 198 8.11 -23.80 4.93
C VAL A 198 7.22 -25.04 4.92
N GLN A 199 7.79 -26.25 4.94
CA GLN A 199 6.99 -27.48 4.97
C GLN A 199 6.13 -27.58 6.23
N ARG A 200 6.65 -27.19 7.40
CA ARG A 200 5.89 -27.16 8.66
C ARG A 200 4.80 -26.09 8.66
N LEU A 201 5.09 -24.91 8.11
CA LEU A 201 4.09 -23.86 7.94
C LEU A 201 2.97 -24.30 7.01
N LEU A 202 3.29 -24.99 5.91
CA LEU A 202 2.31 -25.56 4.98
C LEU A 202 1.57 -26.77 5.54
N TYR A 203 2.15 -27.49 6.49
CA TYR A 203 1.44 -28.51 7.26
C TYR A 203 0.44 -27.86 8.23
N LEU A 204 0.84 -26.80 8.90
CA LEU A 204 -0.02 -26.03 9.82
C LEU A 204 -1.18 -25.36 9.06
N ILE A 205 -0.84 -24.67 7.96
CA ILE A 205 -1.80 -23.97 7.11
C ILE A 205 -1.82 -24.68 5.75
N SER A 206 -2.61 -25.75 5.65
CA SER A 206 -2.61 -26.56 4.42
C SER A 206 -3.02 -25.72 3.20
N PRO A 207 -2.43 -25.98 2.01
CA PRO A 207 -2.83 -25.33 0.76
C PRO A 207 -4.34 -25.40 0.51
N LYS A 208 -4.96 -26.52 0.87
CA LYS A 208 -6.41 -26.73 0.78
C LYS A 208 -7.20 -25.79 1.71
N LYS A 209 -6.70 -25.51 2.93
CA LYS A 209 -7.32 -24.51 3.83
C LYS A 209 -7.23 -23.11 3.22
N LEU A 210 -6.04 -22.73 2.70
CA LEU A 210 -5.84 -21.42 2.08
C LEU A 210 -6.76 -21.20 0.88
N SER A 211 -6.86 -22.17 -0.04
CA SER A 211 -7.71 -22.03 -1.23
C SER A 211 -9.21 -21.95 -0.89
N LYS A 212 -9.68 -22.76 0.08
CA LYS A 212 -11.07 -22.67 0.53
C LYS A 212 -11.39 -21.36 1.23
N LEU A 213 -10.49 -20.89 2.10
CA LEU A 213 -10.66 -19.59 2.76
C LEU A 213 -10.66 -18.45 1.77
N GLU A 214 -9.80 -18.48 0.73
CA GLU A 214 -9.82 -17.45 -0.33
C GLU A 214 -11.19 -17.41 -1.03
N LEU A 215 -11.76 -18.56 -1.38
CA LEU A 215 -13.09 -18.62 -2.02
C LEU A 215 -14.19 -18.03 -1.12
N ILE A 216 -14.16 -18.33 0.19
CA ILE A 216 -15.12 -17.77 1.16
C ILE A 216 -14.94 -16.27 1.27
N VAL A 217 -13.70 -15.79 1.47
CA VAL A 217 -13.39 -14.36 1.58
C VAL A 217 -13.88 -13.62 0.34
N LYS A 218 -13.51 -14.11 -0.85
CA LYS A 218 -13.92 -13.50 -2.12
C LYS A 218 -15.44 -13.42 -2.26
N LYS A 219 -16.14 -14.53 -2.01
CA LYS A 219 -17.60 -14.59 -2.06
C LYS A 219 -18.27 -13.55 -1.15
N VAL A 220 -17.77 -13.41 0.11
CA VAL A 220 -18.34 -12.50 1.08
C VAL A 220 -18.01 -11.05 0.72
N VAL A 221 -16.78 -10.76 0.34
CA VAL A 221 -16.31 -9.42 -0.06
C VAL A 221 -17.08 -8.93 -1.29
N ASP A 222 -17.27 -9.79 -2.30
CA ASP A 222 -18.07 -9.47 -3.51
C ASP A 222 -19.54 -9.22 -3.16
N LYS A 223 -20.13 -10.00 -2.24
CA LYS A 223 -21.51 -9.84 -1.81
C LYS A 223 -21.78 -8.49 -1.15
N TYR A 224 -20.84 -7.97 -0.39
CA TYR A 224 -20.95 -6.68 0.31
C TYR A 224 -20.35 -5.52 -0.48
N ASP A 225 -19.92 -5.76 -1.73
CA ASP A 225 -19.24 -4.76 -2.56
C ASP A 225 -18.10 -4.05 -1.79
N TYR A 226 -17.24 -4.84 -1.13
CA TYR A 226 -16.12 -4.38 -0.32
C TYR A 226 -14.79 -4.77 -0.97
N PRO A 227 -14.34 -4.07 -2.03
CA PRO A 227 -13.23 -4.49 -2.88
C PRO A 227 -11.88 -4.32 -2.18
N LEU A 228 -11.38 -5.39 -1.58
CA LEU A 228 -10.06 -5.44 -0.98
C LEU A 228 -8.97 -5.44 -2.07
N ALA A 229 -7.86 -4.74 -1.82
CA ALA A 229 -6.66 -4.90 -2.64
C ALA A 229 -6.13 -6.35 -2.52
N ASP A 230 -5.60 -6.91 -3.61
CA ASP A 230 -5.12 -8.30 -3.66
C ASP A 230 -4.17 -8.65 -2.51
N SER A 231 -3.25 -7.73 -2.18
CA SER A 231 -2.32 -7.92 -1.07
C SER A 231 -2.99 -7.96 0.30
N SER A 232 -4.12 -7.25 0.46
CA SER A 232 -4.92 -7.25 1.69
C SER A 232 -5.80 -8.48 1.78
N MET A 233 -6.39 -8.90 0.67
CA MET A 233 -7.15 -10.16 0.58
C MET A 233 -6.29 -11.35 0.98
N LEU A 234 -5.09 -11.48 0.41
CA LEU A 234 -4.15 -12.54 0.78
C LEU A 234 -3.74 -12.48 2.24
N GLY A 235 -3.47 -11.28 2.75
CA GLY A 235 -3.18 -11.09 4.17
C GLY A 235 -4.33 -11.58 5.05
N LEU A 236 -5.57 -11.22 4.71
CA LEU A 236 -6.77 -11.64 5.43
C LEU A 236 -6.94 -13.17 5.40
N VAL A 237 -6.70 -13.81 4.24
CA VAL A 237 -6.76 -15.29 4.11
C VAL A 237 -5.75 -15.97 5.03
N VAL A 238 -4.52 -15.44 5.12
CA VAL A 238 -3.49 -15.99 6.03
C VAL A 238 -3.89 -15.77 7.49
N HIS A 239 -4.41 -14.59 7.86
CA HIS A 239 -4.91 -14.32 9.22
C HIS A 239 -6.05 -15.26 9.61
N LEU A 240 -7.01 -15.48 8.71
CA LEU A 240 -8.11 -16.42 8.91
C LEU A 240 -7.63 -17.87 9.06
N ALA A 241 -6.66 -18.28 8.25
CA ALA A 241 -6.09 -19.62 8.33
C ALA A 241 -5.39 -19.87 9.67
N LEU A 242 -4.64 -18.87 10.16
CA LEU A 242 -3.98 -18.93 11.46
C LEU A 242 -5.00 -18.89 12.61
N ALA A 243 -5.99 -18.00 12.55
CA ALA A 243 -7.06 -17.93 13.54
C ALA A 243 -7.80 -19.26 13.64
N LEU A 244 -8.15 -19.87 12.51
CA LEU A 244 -8.82 -21.18 12.46
C LEU A 244 -8.00 -22.28 13.14
N VAL A 245 -6.69 -22.36 12.85
CA VAL A 245 -5.78 -23.34 13.51
C VAL A 245 -5.73 -23.11 15.02
N ARG A 246 -5.72 -21.87 15.47
CA ARG A 246 -5.68 -21.55 16.91
C ARG A 246 -7.00 -21.89 17.60
N VAL A 247 -8.14 -21.59 16.96
CA VAL A 247 -9.47 -21.97 17.46
C VAL A 247 -9.65 -23.50 17.49
N GLU A 248 -9.17 -24.23 16.48
CA GLU A 248 -9.15 -25.69 16.49
C GLU A 248 -8.35 -26.26 17.69
N ASN A 249 -7.35 -25.53 18.20
CA ASN A 249 -6.55 -25.88 19.37
C ASN A 249 -7.12 -25.27 20.68
N HIS A 250 -8.35 -24.75 20.68
CA HIS A 250 -9.00 -24.09 21.83
C HIS A 250 -8.28 -22.84 22.34
N GLU A 251 -7.46 -22.21 21.53
CA GLU A 251 -6.78 -20.96 21.81
C GLU A 251 -7.56 -19.81 21.19
N THR A 252 -8.03 -18.89 21.99
CA THR A 252 -8.86 -17.75 21.57
C THR A 252 -8.15 -16.44 21.84
N ILE A 253 -8.41 -15.44 20.98
CA ILE A 253 -7.87 -14.11 21.19
C ILE A 253 -8.69 -13.39 22.27
N ASP A 254 -8.01 -12.58 23.08
CA ASP A 254 -8.65 -11.68 24.03
C ASP A 254 -8.72 -10.27 23.41
N ILE A 255 -9.90 -9.68 23.43
CA ILE A 255 -10.16 -8.32 22.93
C ILE A 255 -10.87 -7.54 24.04
N ASP A 256 -10.41 -6.31 24.23
CA ASP A 256 -11.05 -5.38 25.16
C ASP A 256 -12.54 -5.22 24.86
N ALA A 257 -13.38 -5.26 25.89
CA ALA A 257 -14.84 -5.26 25.75
C ALA A 257 -15.37 -3.95 25.13
N GLU A 258 -14.77 -2.79 25.45
CA GLU A 258 -15.17 -1.50 24.88
C GLU A 258 -14.84 -1.45 23.40
N LEU A 259 -13.64 -1.93 23.02
CA LEU A 259 -13.23 -2.04 21.63
C LEU A 259 -14.14 -2.98 20.84
N LEU A 260 -14.54 -4.12 21.43
CA LEU A 260 -15.44 -5.06 20.76
C LEU A 260 -16.82 -4.42 20.52
N GLU A 261 -17.36 -3.67 21.48
CA GLU A 261 -18.64 -2.94 21.29
C GLU A 261 -18.51 -1.84 20.23
N GLU A 262 -17.39 -1.11 20.18
CA GLU A 262 -17.11 -0.15 19.12
C GLU A 262 -17.09 -0.81 17.73
N LEU A 263 -16.43 -1.95 17.62
CA LEU A 263 -16.33 -2.69 16.36
C LEU A 263 -17.69 -3.21 15.88
N LYS A 264 -18.57 -3.63 16.78
CA LYS A 264 -19.92 -4.14 16.43
C LYS A 264 -20.78 -3.14 15.65
N ALA A 265 -20.55 -1.85 15.81
CA ALA A 265 -21.30 -0.81 15.11
C ALA A 265 -20.84 -0.62 13.65
N SER A 266 -19.82 -1.34 13.17
CA SER A 266 -19.25 -1.13 11.84
C SER A 266 -19.74 -2.14 10.80
N GLU A 267 -19.73 -1.73 9.52
CA GLU A 267 -20.05 -2.60 8.37
C GLU A 267 -19.09 -3.79 8.29
N GLU A 268 -17.81 -3.55 8.60
CA GLU A 268 -16.78 -4.58 8.60
C GLU A 268 -17.04 -5.69 9.62
N PHE A 269 -17.73 -5.36 10.71
CA PHE A 269 -18.12 -6.38 11.68
C PHE A 269 -19.17 -7.34 11.11
N LEU A 270 -20.18 -6.83 10.39
CA LEU A 270 -21.16 -7.65 9.69
C LEU A 270 -20.51 -8.55 8.63
N ILE A 271 -19.53 -8.00 7.89
CA ILE A 271 -18.75 -8.76 6.91
C ILE A 271 -17.98 -9.88 7.60
N SER A 272 -17.32 -9.58 8.73
CA SER A 272 -16.58 -10.56 9.53
C SER A 272 -17.49 -11.66 10.07
N GLU A 273 -18.66 -11.29 10.61
CA GLU A 273 -19.62 -12.25 11.18
C GLU A 273 -20.12 -13.24 10.12
N VAL A 274 -20.49 -12.75 8.94
CA VAL A 274 -20.90 -13.61 7.82
C VAL A 274 -19.77 -14.50 7.36
N MET A 275 -18.57 -13.97 7.25
CA MET A 275 -17.37 -14.70 6.85
C MET A 275 -17.02 -15.83 7.83
N LEU A 276 -16.98 -15.53 9.12
CA LEU A 276 -16.67 -16.50 10.16
C LEU A 276 -17.77 -17.55 10.33
N LYS A 277 -19.03 -17.19 10.11
CA LYS A 277 -20.13 -18.15 10.07
C LYS A 277 -20.00 -19.14 8.91
N GLU A 278 -19.62 -18.70 7.71
CA GLU A 278 -19.37 -19.60 6.58
C GLU A 278 -18.16 -20.50 6.86
N ILE A 279 -17.09 -19.96 7.45
CA ILE A 279 -15.90 -20.72 7.84
C ILE A 279 -16.26 -21.76 8.93
N GLY A 280 -16.98 -21.38 9.97
CA GLY A 280 -17.43 -22.29 11.03
C GLY A 280 -18.26 -23.45 10.49
N ASN A 281 -19.17 -23.20 9.52
CA ASN A 281 -19.95 -24.22 8.85
C ASN A 281 -19.08 -25.17 8.01
N GLU A 282 -18.12 -24.65 7.24
CA GLU A 282 -17.24 -25.44 6.38
C GLU A 282 -16.33 -26.37 7.19
N TYR A 283 -15.77 -25.87 8.32
CA TYR A 283 -14.81 -26.60 9.15
C TYR A 283 -15.43 -27.25 10.37
N LYS A 284 -16.75 -27.06 10.59
CA LYS A 284 -17.50 -27.59 11.75
C LYS A 284 -16.89 -27.18 13.10
N VAL A 285 -16.47 -25.93 13.20
CA VAL A 285 -15.86 -25.33 14.39
C VAL A 285 -16.73 -24.16 14.85
N GLU A 286 -16.99 -24.06 16.14
CA GLU A 286 -17.61 -22.88 16.73
C GLU A 286 -16.56 -21.78 16.93
N ILE A 287 -16.76 -20.64 16.26
CA ILE A 287 -15.81 -19.53 16.29
C ILE A 287 -16.30 -18.48 17.29
N PRO A 288 -15.49 -18.12 18.31
CA PRO A 288 -15.85 -17.13 19.32
C PRO A 288 -16.07 -15.72 18.75
N LYS A 289 -16.85 -14.87 19.46
CA LYS A 289 -17.13 -13.48 19.03
C LYS A 289 -15.89 -12.60 19.03
N GLU A 290 -14.93 -12.89 19.88
CA GLU A 290 -13.64 -12.21 19.95
C GLU A 290 -12.85 -12.36 18.63
N GLU A 291 -12.97 -13.51 17.98
CA GLU A 291 -12.39 -13.73 16.65
C GLU A 291 -13.06 -12.84 15.58
N CYS A 292 -14.37 -12.57 15.71
CA CYS A 292 -15.06 -11.64 14.85
C CYS A 292 -14.48 -10.23 14.99
N GLY A 293 -14.25 -9.76 16.22
CA GLY A 293 -13.57 -8.49 16.47
C GLY A 293 -12.17 -8.45 15.86
N TYR A 294 -11.37 -9.50 16.05
CA TYR A 294 -10.03 -9.60 15.47
C TYR A 294 -10.03 -9.51 13.94
N ILE A 295 -10.91 -10.24 13.27
CA ILE A 295 -11.03 -10.20 11.81
C ILE A 295 -11.57 -8.85 11.34
N THR A 296 -12.51 -8.24 12.08
CA THR A 296 -13.00 -6.88 11.80
C THR A 296 -11.86 -5.87 11.79
N MET A 297 -10.95 -5.92 12.77
CA MET A 297 -9.77 -5.05 12.79
C MET A 297 -8.94 -5.22 11.52
N HIS A 298 -8.72 -6.47 11.07
CA HIS A 298 -7.97 -6.74 9.84
C HIS A 298 -8.68 -6.23 8.57
N ILE A 299 -10.00 -6.31 8.49
CA ILE A 299 -10.77 -5.75 7.37
C ILE A 299 -10.70 -4.21 7.39
N LYS A 300 -10.90 -3.57 8.56
CA LYS A 300 -10.78 -2.10 8.71
C LYS A 300 -9.38 -1.58 8.41
N GLY A 301 -8.35 -2.34 8.78
CA GLY A 301 -6.95 -2.02 8.48
C GLY A 301 -6.49 -2.41 7.08
N ALA A 302 -7.34 -3.07 6.28
CA ALA A 302 -7.01 -3.50 4.94
C ALA A 302 -6.99 -2.33 3.94
N ARG A 303 -6.20 -2.49 2.86
CA ARG A 303 -6.25 -1.57 1.73
C ARG A 303 -7.35 -2.00 0.78
N LEU A 304 -8.02 -1.01 0.22
CA LEU A 304 -9.01 -1.22 -0.83
C LEU A 304 -8.39 -1.00 -2.22
N GLN A 305 -9.06 -1.53 -3.23
CA GLN A 305 -8.71 -1.28 -4.62
C GLN A 305 -9.02 0.18 -4.99
N GLU A 306 -8.33 0.71 -6.00
CA GLU A 306 -8.60 2.08 -6.49
C GLU A 306 -10.02 2.25 -7.02
N SER A 307 -10.63 1.20 -7.55
CA SER A 307 -12.04 1.16 -7.96
C SER A 307 -13.02 1.40 -6.81
N ALA A 308 -12.59 1.19 -5.56
CA ALA A 308 -13.37 1.47 -4.37
C ALA A 308 -13.42 2.95 -3.96
N ARG A 309 -12.72 3.83 -4.67
CA ARG A 309 -12.70 5.28 -4.38
C ARG A 309 -14.09 5.85 -4.20
N GLY A 310 -15.05 5.49 -5.07
CA GLY A 310 -16.43 5.96 -4.98
C GLY A 310 -17.22 5.51 -3.75
N LYS A 311 -16.79 4.48 -3.04
CA LYS A 311 -17.46 3.99 -1.81
C LYS A 311 -16.97 4.70 -0.55
N TYR A 312 -15.65 5.03 -0.50
CA TYR A 312 -15.09 5.86 0.59
C TYR A 312 -15.40 7.34 0.45
N GLU A 313 -15.66 7.82 -0.76
CA GLU A 313 -16.20 9.16 -1.02
C GLU A 313 -17.62 9.33 -0.47
N LYS A 314 -18.32 8.22 -0.13
CA LYS A 314 -19.65 8.25 0.53
C LYS A 314 -19.59 8.56 2.03
N GLU A 315 -18.43 8.57 2.65
CA GLU A 315 -18.27 9.00 4.04
C GLU A 315 -17.95 10.49 4.11
N LEU A 316 -18.57 11.18 5.07
CA LEU A 316 -18.23 12.56 5.36
C LEU A 316 -16.76 12.67 5.77
N PRO A 317 -16.02 13.71 5.33
CA PRO A 317 -14.61 13.85 5.64
C PRO A 317 -14.37 13.87 7.15
N ASN A 318 -13.42 13.06 7.61
CA ASN A 318 -12.88 13.18 8.95
C ASN A 318 -11.96 14.42 8.97
N PHE A 319 -12.34 15.47 9.70
CA PHE A 319 -11.60 16.74 9.76
C PHE A 319 -10.16 16.58 10.25
N ASP A 320 -9.93 15.72 11.24
CA ASP A 320 -8.58 15.47 11.75
C ASP A 320 -7.70 14.80 10.70
N LEU A 321 -8.28 13.87 9.94
CA LEU A 321 -7.56 13.23 8.84
C LEU A 321 -7.26 14.22 7.71
N VAL A 322 -8.22 15.09 7.35
CA VAL A 322 -8.00 16.15 6.36
C VAL A 322 -6.91 17.11 6.82
N LYS A 323 -6.93 17.49 8.10
CA LYS A 323 -5.89 18.35 8.71
C LYS A 323 -4.52 17.67 8.67
N LEU A 324 -4.46 16.39 9.04
CA LEU A 324 -3.23 15.60 9.02
C LEU A 324 -2.65 15.50 7.61
N VAL A 325 -3.48 15.17 6.61
CA VAL A 325 -3.06 15.10 5.20
C VAL A 325 -2.49 16.44 4.73
N ASN A 326 -3.18 17.55 5.02
CA ASN A 326 -2.69 18.87 4.63
C ASN A 326 -1.37 19.24 5.34
N GLN A 327 -1.21 18.91 6.61
CA GLN A 327 0.06 19.15 7.33
C GLN A 327 1.22 18.35 6.71
N ILE A 328 0.98 17.12 6.25
CA ILE A 328 1.96 16.31 5.54
C ILE A 328 2.32 16.97 4.20
N ILE A 329 1.32 17.39 3.44
CA ILE A 329 1.53 18.07 2.14
C ILE A 329 2.28 19.39 2.34
N ASP A 330 1.91 20.22 3.31
CA ASP A 330 2.58 21.47 3.64
C ASP A 330 4.05 21.26 4.06
N MET A 331 4.33 20.18 4.81
CA MET A 331 5.70 19.81 5.16
C MET A 331 6.49 19.42 3.91
N ALA A 332 5.91 18.59 3.04
CA ALA A 332 6.55 18.20 1.78
C ALA A 332 6.79 19.41 0.86
N GLU A 333 5.84 20.34 0.74
CA GLU A 333 5.99 21.59 -0.01
C GLU A 333 7.17 22.43 0.50
N ARG A 334 7.23 22.63 1.82
CA ARG A 334 8.32 23.41 2.45
C ARG A 334 9.69 22.79 2.21
N LEU A 335 9.78 21.46 2.20
CA LEU A 335 11.05 20.75 2.02
C LEU A 335 11.50 20.65 0.55
N THR A 336 10.55 20.67 -0.39
CA THR A 336 10.82 20.49 -1.82
C THR A 336 10.72 21.80 -2.64
N ASN A 337 10.10 22.82 -2.08
CA ASN A 337 9.73 24.06 -2.78
C ASN A 337 8.83 23.81 -4.03
N GLN A 338 8.05 22.70 -4.02
CA GLN A 338 7.11 22.34 -5.06
C GLN A 338 5.67 22.61 -4.61
N ARG A 339 4.77 22.98 -5.52
CA ARG A 339 3.35 23.27 -5.22
C ARG A 339 2.51 21.97 -5.15
N LEU A 340 2.74 21.15 -4.13
CA LEU A 340 2.09 19.86 -3.96
C LEU A 340 0.62 19.97 -3.52
N ASN A 341 0.23 21.10 -2.91
CA ASN A 341 -1.15 21.37 -2.48
C ASN A 341 -2.15 21.48 -3.64
N GLN A 342 -1.67 21.63 -4.88
CA GLN A 342 -2.51 21.65 -6.08
C GLN A 342 -2.74 20.27 -6.68
N ASP A 343 -2.07 19.24 -6.16
CA ASP A 343 -2.21 17.86 -6.63
C ASP A 343 -3.31 17.11 -5.86
N ASN A 344 -4.53 17.11 -6.44
CA ASN A 344 -5.66 16.38 -5.85
C ASN A 344 -5.42 14.87 -5.76
N GLN A 345 -4.59 14.28 -6.63
CA GLN A 345 -4.27 12.85 -6.56
C GLN A 345 -3.41 12.53 -5.34
N LEU A 346 -2.49 13.44 -4.97
CA LEU A 346 -1.72 13.30 -3.73
C LEU A 346 -2.64 13.38 -2.51
N PHE A 347 -3.50 14.40 -2.45
CA PHE A 347 -4.44 14.57 -1.33
C PHE A 347 -5.34 13.34 -1.16
N ASN A 348 -6.02 12.93 -2.22
CA ASN A 348 -6.92 11.77 -2.18
C ASN A 348 -6.17 10.46 -1.89
N GLY A 349 -5.00 10.28 -2.48
CA GLY A 349 -4.16 9.11 -2.23
C GLY A 349 -3.74 8.99 -0.76
N LEU A 350 -3.33 10.11 -0.14
CA LEU A 350 -3.00 10.15 1.28
C LEU A 350 -4.24 9.92 2.16
N MET A 351 -5.41 10.51 1.82
CA MET A 351 -6.67 10.28 2.54
C MET A 351 -7.03 8.79 2.60
N VAL A 352 -6.99 8.12 1.44
CA VAL A 352 -7.30 6.68 1.33
C VAL A 352 -6.28 5.82 2.07
N HIS A 353 -4.98 6.20 2.04
CA HIS A 353 -3.92 5.45 2.68
C HIS A 353 -3.89 5.65 4.20
N LEU A 354 -4.01 6.89 4.67
CA LEU A 354 -3.83 7.21 6.10
C LEU A 354 -4.99 6.70 6.97
N LYS A 355 -6.23 6.65 6.46
CA LYS A 355 -7.38 6.14 7.22
C LYS A 355 -7.14 4.72 7.76
N PRO A 356 -6.89 3.69 6.92
CA PRO A 356 -6.58 2.35 7.41
C PRO A 356 -5.23 2.28 8.14
N MET A 357 -4.26 3.12 7.82
CA MET A 357 -2.98 3.20 8.53
C MET A 357 -3.17 3.62 9.99
N ILE A 358 -3.97 4.67 10.27
CA ILE A 358 -4.28 5.11 11.63
C ILE A 358 -4.94 3.98 12.42
N ILE A 359 -5.86 3.23 11.81
CA ILE A 359 -6.51 2.08 12.43
C ILE A 359 -5.46 1.01 12.78
N ARG A 360 -4.60 0.62 11.84
CA ARG A 360 -3.52 -0.34 12.10
C ARG A 360 -2.62 0.11 13.25
N MET A 361 -2.25 1.39 13.26
CA MET A 361 -1.40 1.95 14.31
C MET A 361 -2.09 1.93 15.66
N LYS A 362 -3.36 2.34 15.79
CA LYS A 362 -4.13 2.28 17.04
C LYS A 362 -4.26 0.85 17.55
N MET A 363 -4.50 -0.10 16.67
CA MET A 363 -4.70 -1.53 16.98
C MET A 363 -3.39 -2.34 17.05
N ARG A 364 -2.22 -1.69 16.97
CA ARG A 364 -0.89 -2.31 16.98
C ARG A 364 -0.71 -3.43 15.96
N MET A 365 -1.31 -3.24 14.78
CA MET A 365 -1.21 -4.20 13.69
C MET A 365 0.05 -3.94 12.87
N ASP A 366 0.75 -5.00 12.49
CA ASP A 366 1.90 -4.91 11.60
C ASP A 366 1.47 -4.75 10.15
N ILE A 367 2.27 -4.02 9.41
CA ILE A 367 2.21 -3.97 7.96
C ILE A 367 3.56 -4.31 7.37
N ARG A 368 3.57 -4.94 6.21
CA ARG A 368 4.78 -5.17 5.43
C ARG A 368 4.70 -4.42 4.10
N ASN A 369 5.80 -3.79 3.76
CA ASN A 369 5.98 -3.17 2.46
C ASN A 369 7.02 -3.97 1.65
N PRO A 370 6.59 -4.80 0.68
CA PRO A 370 7.52 -5.63 -0.10
C PRO A 370 8.43 -4.80 -1.01
N LEU A 371 8.15 -3.51 -1.18
CA LEU A 371 8.93 -2.58 -2.00
C LEU A 371 9.87 -1.70 -1.16
N LEU A 372 9.92 -1.88 0.18
CA LEU A 372 10.65 -0.98 1.07
C LEU A 372 12.14 -0.88 0.71
N ASP A 373 12.81 -2.01 0.49
CA ASP A 373 14.22 -2.04 0.12
C ASP A 373 14.48 -1.42 -1.26
N ASP A 374 13.60 -1.69 -2.23
CA ASP A 374 13.63 -1.06 -3.55
C ASP A 374 13.43 0.46 -3.45
N ILE A 375 12.48 0.92 -2.62
CA ILE A 375 12.22 2.34 -2.39
C ILE A 375 13.45 3.01 -1.77
N LYS A 376 14.03 2.43 -0.75
CA LYS A 376 15.24 2.95 -0.08
C LYS A 376 16.43 3.02 -1.03
N THR A 377 16.58 2.03 -1.90
CA THR A 377 17.72 1.91 -2.82
C THR A 377 17.57 2.81 -4.05
N ARG A 378 16.37 2.80 -4.69
CA ARG A 378 16.14 3.50 -5.96
C ARG A 378 15.71 4.96 -5.77
N TYR A 379 15.02 5.26 -4.66
CA TYR A 379 14.44 6.58 -4.37
C TYR A 379 14.87 7.14 -3.01
N PRO A 380 16.18 7.14 -2.66
CA PRO A 380 16.65 7.52 -1.32
C PRO A 380 16.29 8.96 -0.95
N ALA A 381 16.23 9.87 -1.93
CA ALA A 381 15.86 11.27 -1.70
C ALA A 381 14.38 11.41 -1.28
N TYR A 382 13.48 10.71 -1.97
CA TYR A 382 12.05 10.70 -1.63
C TYR A 382 11.78 9.99 -0.30
N PHE A 383 12.55 8.93 0.00
CA PHE A 383 12.43 8.26 1.29
C PHE A 383 12.89 9.15 2.46
N LYS A 384 13.98 9.90 2.29
CA LYS A 384 14.41 10.91 3.28
C LYS A 384 13.37 12.03 3.47
N LEU A 385 12.70 12.44 2.40
CA LEU A 385 11.59 13.41 2.46
C LEU A 385 10.42 12.82 3.27
N ALA A 386 10.02 11.58 2.98
CA ALA A 386 8.95 10.91 3.70
C ALA A 386 9.25 10.73 5.19
N LEU A 387 10.50 10.41 5.56
CA LEU A 387 10.97 10.37 6.96
C LEU A 387 10.81 11.71 7.68
N ARG A 388 10.93 12.82 6.97
CA ARG A 388 10.68 14.16 7.56
C ARG A 388 9.17 14.43 7.68
N CYS A 389 8.40 14.01 6.71
CA CYS A 389 6.94 14.17 6.73
C CYS A 389 6.26 13.26 7.78
N GLN A 390 6.83 12.10 8.09
CA GLN A 390 6.27 11.18 9.09
C GLN A 390 6.20 11.79 10.50
N THR A 391 7.07 12.75 10.85
CA THR A 391 7.05 13.41 12.16
C THR A 391 5.68 14.02 12.47
N VAL A 392 4.97 14.53 11.45
CA VAL A 392 3.61 15.06 11.58
C VAL A 392 2.62 13.97 11.99
N ILE A 393 2.80 12.76 11.46
CA ILE A 393 1.95 11.61 11.77
C ILE A 393 2.27 11.07 13.18
N GLU A 394 3.55 11.02 13.53
CA GLU A 394 4.00 10.58 14.85
C GLU A 394 3.52 11.50 15.96
N GLU A 395 3.53 12.83 15.73
CA GLU A 395 2.92 13.81 16.64
C GLU A 395 1.42 13.57 16.82
N TYR A 396 0.71 13.27 15.72
CA TYR A 396 -0.73 12.98 15.76
C TYR A 396 -1.04 11.67 16.50
N LEU A 397 -0.21 10.63 16.30
CA LEU A 397 -0.42 9.31 16.90
C LEU A 397 0.15 9.17 18.32
N GLY A 398 1.04 10.09 18.75
CA GLY A 398 1.80 9.97 19.99
C GLY A 398 2.79 8.80 20.02
N ARG A 399 3.18 8.25 18.87
CA ARG A 399 4.06 7.08 18.74
C ARG A 399 4.78 7.04 17.39
N GLY A 400 5.93 6.34 17.35
CA GLY A 400 6.71 6.18 16.14
C GLY A 400 5.98 5.43 15.02
N LEU A 401 6.28 5.77 13.77
CA LEU A 401 5.72 5.14 12.57
C LEU A 401 6.70 4.09 12.01
N PRO A 402 6.24 2.86 11.67
CA PRO A 402 7.07 1.85 11.02
C PRO A 402 7.58 2.32 9.65
N GLU A 403 8.80 1.91 9.29
CA GLU A 403 9.41 2.27 8.00
C GLU A 403 8.59 1.78 6.79
N GLU A 404 7.85 0.69 6.95
CA GLU A 404 6.94 0.15 5.96
C GLU A 404 5.86 1.16 5.57
N GLU A 405 5.26 1.82 6.56
CA GLU A 405 4.26 2.88 6.33
C GLU A 405 4.91 4.12 5.72
N THR A 406 6.10 4.49 6.19
CA THR A 406 6.89 5.58 5.59
C THR A 406 7.19 5.31 4.12
N GLY A 407 7.48 4.06 3.75
CA GLY A 407 7.67 3.66 2.35
C GLY A 407 6.44 3.90 1.49
N TYR A 408 5.24 3.68 2.00
CA TYR A 408 4.01 3.98 1.26
C TYR A 408 3.74 5.48 1.13
N ILE A 409 4.00 6.26 2.17
CA ILE A 409 3.93 7.73 2.12
C ILE A 409 4.94 8.26 1.09
N CYS A 410 6.15 7.70 1.05
CA CYS A 410 7.17 8.01 0.06
C CYS A 410 6.66 7.81 -1.38
N MET A 411 5.92 6.73 -1.64
CA MET A 411 5.35 6.47 -2.97
C MET A 411 4.33 7.54 -3.37
N HIS A 412 3.45 7.96 -2.47
CA HIS A 412 2.47 9.02 -2.75
C HIS A 412 3.12 10.36 -3.02
N ILE A 413 4.04 10.80 -2.17
CA ILE A 413 4.75 12.08 -2.31
C ILE A 413 5.66 12.05 -3.55
N GLY A 414 6.42 10.98 -3.76
CA GLY A 414 7.29 10.82 -4.92
C GLY A 414 6.53 10.88 -6.24
N ALA A 415 5.40 10.17 -6.34
CA ALA A 415 4.55 10.21 -7.53
C ALA A 415 4.00 11.62 -7.82
N ALA A 416 3.67 12.41 -6.79
CA ALA A 416 3.21 13.78 -6.95
C ALA A 416 4.33 14.69 -7.46
N ILE A 417 5.53 14.57 -6.91
CA ILE A 417 6.71 15.34 -7.37
C ILE A 417 7.02 15.00 -8.83
N GLU A 418 7.02 13.72 -9.20
CA GLU A 418 7.24 13.29 -10.59
C GLU A 418 6.16 13.85 -11.54
N ARG A 419 4.89 13.90 -11.13
CA ARG A 419 3.83 14.54 -11.94
C ARG A 419 4.08 16.03 -12.17
N ILE A 420 4.54 16.76 -11.15
CA ILE A 420 4.86 18.18 -11.28
C ILE A 420 6.05 18.36 -12.19
N ILE A 421 7.14 17.63 -12.00
CA ILE A 421 8.34 17.69 -12.84
C ILE A 421 8.00 17.36 -14.29
N ASN A 422 7.11 16.39 -14.52
CA ASN A 422 6.70 15.99 -15.88
C ASN A 422 5.69 16.97 -16.49
N LYS A 423 4.88 17.70 -15.70
CA LYS A 423 4.02 18.79 -16.19
C LYS A 423 4.82 20.01 -16.62
N ASP A 424 5.91 20.30 -15.92
CA ASP A 424 6.79 21.43 -16.28
C ASP A 424 7.72 21.14 -17.46
N LYS A 425 7.88 19.84 -17.83
CA LYS A 425 8.55 19.47 -19.07
C LYS A 425 7.59 19.68 -20.24
N ARG A 426 7.58 20.92 -20.79
CA ARG A 426 6.95 21.19 -22.07
C ARG A 426 7.53 20.19 -23.10
N LYS A 427 6.66 19.42 -23.75
CA LYS A 427 7.10 18.58 -24.87
C LYS A 427 7.68 19.47 -25.93
N ALA A 428 8.85 19.11 -26.45
CA ALA A 428 9.45 19.82 -27.57
C ALA A 428 8.62 19.55 -28.82
N ARG A 429 8.09 20.59 -29.44
CA ARG A 429 7.20 20.50 -30.61
C ARG A 429 8.04 20.40 -31.88
N ALA A 430 7.86 19.33 -32.66
CA ALA A 430 8.57 19.11 -33.90
C ALA A 430 7.63 19.04 -35.10
N ILE A 431 8.03 19.60 -36.22
CA ILE A 431 7.43 19.33 -37.53
C ILE A 431 8.30 18.31 -38.25
N VAL A 432 7.67 17.27 -38.79
CA VAL A 432 8.37 16.23 -39.60
C VAL A 432 8.22 16.56 -41.07
N THR A 433 9.34 16.59 -41.81
CA THR A 433 9.32 16.77 -43.25
C THR A 433 10.04 15.63 -43.98
N CYS A 434 9.48 15.23 -45.13
CA CYS A 434 10.02 14.16 -45.96
C CYS A 434 9.72 14.40 -47.45
N THR A 435 10.67 14.07 -48.30
CA THR A 435 10.52 14.15 -49.78
C THR A 435 9.92 12.90 -50.41
N THR A 436 9.89 11.76 -49.70
CA THR A 436 9.53 10.44 -50.27
C THR A 436 8.05 10.09 -50.14
N GLY A 437 7.19 10.99 -49.60
CA GLY A 437 5.74 10.85 -49.57
C GLY A 437 5.15 10.55 -48.20
N ILE A 438 3.80 10.53 -48.12
CA ILE A 438 2.99 10.48 -46.88
C ILE A 438 3.27 9.22 -46.00
N GLY A 439 3.67 8.12 -46.66
CA GLY A 439 3.88 6.85 -45.93
C GLY A 439 5.13 6.84 -45.05
N SER A 440 6.26 7.33 -45.57
CA SER A 440 7.55 7.37 -44.85
C SER A 440 7.57 8.40 -43.73
N SER A 441 6.95 9.57 -43.95
CA SER A 441 6.83 10.60 -42.91
C SER A 441 5.91 10.19 -41.74
N LYS A 442 4.80 9.49 -42.03
CA LYS A 442 3.95 8.91 -40.97
C LYS A 442 4.68 7.83 -40.17
N MET A 443 5.46 6.97 -40.83
CA MET A 443 6.24 5.93 -40.19
C MET A 443 7.34 6.53 -39.29
N LEU A 444 8.04 7.55 -39.78
CA LEU A 444 9.02 8.30 -39.01
C LEU A 444 8.37 8.98 -37.77
N ALA A 445 7.21 9.63 -37.94
CA ALA A 445 6.47 10.26 -36.83
C ALA A 445 6.04 9.25 -35.76
N ILE A 446 5.52 8.09 -36.15
CA ILE A 446 5.16 7.02 -35.20
C ILE A 446 6.39 6.51 -34.43
N ARG A 447 7.52 6.34 -35.15
CA ARG A 447 8.75 5.88 -34.51
C ARG A 447 9.35 6.93 -33.58
N LEU A 448 9.31 8.20 -33.97
CA LEU A 448 9.68 9.33 -33.09
C LEU A 448 8.84 9.37 -31.82
N GLN A 449 7.53 9.24 -31.91
CA GLN A 449 6.64 9.21 -30.74
C GLN A 449 6.92 8.02 -29.81
N LYS A 450 7.37 6.89 -30.36
CA LYS A 450 7.72 5.70 -29.58
C LYS A 450 9.06 5.83 -28.85
N GLU A 451 10.09 6.31 -29.55
CA GLU A 451 11.47 6.44 -29.03
C GLU A 451 11.66 7.72 -28.20
N PHE A 452 10.89 8.77 -28.49
CA PHE A 452 10.94 10.09 -27.83
C PHE A 452 9.55 10.57 -27.40
N PRO A 453 8.95 10.01 -26.33
CA PRO A 453 7.62 10.43 -25.83
C PRO A 453 7.53 11.92 -25.44
N GLU A 454 8.67 12.56 -25.22
CA GLU A 454 8.84 13.97 -24.90
C GLU A 454 8.90 14.89 -26.12
N ILE A 455 8.90 14.34 -27.36
CA ILE A 455 8.74 15.09 -28.59
C ILE A 455 7.30 14.97 -29.07
N GLU A 456 6.65 16.10 -29.27
CA GLU A 456 5.32 16.18 -29.88
C GLU A 456 5.45 16.49 -31.37
N VAL A 457 5.08 15.57 -32.24
CA VAL A 457 4.98 15.84 -33.68
C VAL A 457 3.69 16.61 -33.92
N VAL A 458 3.81 17.93 -34.12
CA VAL A 458 2.66 18.85 -34.28
C VAL A 458 2.12 18.83 -35.69
N ASP A 459 2.97 18.57 -36.70
CA ASP A 459 2.54 18.47 -38.09
C ASP A 459 3.52 17.65 -38.95
N ILE A 460 3.05 17.19 -40.08
CA ILE A 460 3.85 16.46 -41.11
C ILE A 460 3.67 17.20 -42.44
N LEU A 461 4.69 17.96 -42.85
CA LEU A 461 4.65 18.80 -44.01
C LEU A 461 5.65 18.33 -45.10
N SER A 462 5.37 18.58 -46.36
CA SER A 462 6.39 18.44 -47.38
C SER A 462 7.39 19.59 -47.33
N VAL A 463 8.59 19.41 -47.87
CA VAL A 463 9.62 20.45 -47.94
C VAL A 463 9.10 21.72 -48.62
N ILE A 464 8.20 21.59 -49.62
CA ILE A 464 7.57 22.74 -50.32
C ILE A 464 6.60 23.45 -49.38
N GLN A 465 5.74 22.74 -48.67
CA GLN A 465 4.76 23.32 -47.75
C GLN A 465 5.38 24.07 -46.57
N ILE A 466 6.53 23.60 -46.03
CA ILE A 466 7.24 24.33 -44.99
C ILE A 466 7.59 25.75 -45.42
N ASN A 467 8.00 25.95 -46.66
CA ASN A 467 8.37 27.24 -47.21
C ASN A 467 7.13 28.15 -47.45
N GLU A 468 5.98 27.54 -47.76
CA GLU A 468 4.73 28.25 -48.06
C GLU A 468 3.97 28.65 -46.79
N GLU A 469 3.96 27.81 -45.74
CA GLU A 469 3.14 27.97 -44.55
C GLU A 469 3.78 28.83 -43.43
N LYS A 470 4.93 29.47 -43.67
CA LYS A 470 5.64 30.34 -42.68
C LYS A 470 5.73 29.70 -41.31
N VAL A 471 6.24 28.46 -41.23
CA VAL A 471 6.51 27.78 -39.98
C VAL A 471 7.50 28.59 -39.13
N ASN A 472 7.18 28.83 -37.87
CA ASN A 472 8.00 29.64 -36.97
C ASN A 472 7.97 29.10 -35.54
N ARG A 473 8.68 29.75 -34.60
CA ARG A 473 8.76 29.33 -33.18
C ARG A 473 7.43 29.32 -32.45
N ASN A 474 6.36 29.92 -32.99
CA ASN A 474 5.02 29.80 -32.40
C ASN A 474 4.34 28.44 -32.77
N THR A 475 4.71 27.88 -33.96
CA THR A 475 4.15 26.64 -34.47
C THR A 475 4.94 25.43 -33.99
N ALA A 476 6.28 25.46 -34.02
CA ALA A 476 7.16 24.38 -33.59
C ALA A 476 8.44 24.91 -32.94
N ASP A 477 9.16 24.05 -32.25
CA ASP A 477 10.43 24.39 -31.63
C ASP A 477 11.62 24.02 -32.54
N PHE A 478 11.44 23.00 -33.42
CA PHE A 478 12.43 22.54 -34.42
C PHE A 478 11.78 21.70 -35.55
N ILE A 479 12.54 21.47 -36.61
CA ILE A 479 12.13 20.65 -37.75
C ILE A 479 12.96 19.35 -37.77
N ILE A 480 12.31 18.21 -37.98
CA ILE A 480 12.95 16.92 -38.27
C ILE A 480 12.79 16.64 -39.75
N SER A 481 13.88 16.67 -40.50
CA SER A 481 13.89 16.50 -41.95
C SER A 481 14.60 15.22 -42.38
N THR A 482 14.10 14.55 -43.40
CA THR A 482 14.80 13.43 -44.03
C THR A 482 15.78 13.85 -45.14
N VAL A 483 15.86 15.15 -45.41
CA VAL A 483 16.78 15.75 -46.40
C VAL A 483 17.39 17.00 -45.81
N ASP A 484 18.58 17.35 -46.30
CA ASP A 484 19.22 18.59 -45.96
C ASP A 484 18.45 19.75 -46.62
N MET A 485 18.11 20.77 -45.78
CA MET A 485 17.37 21.94 -46.21
C MET A 485 17.77 23.15 -45.36
N ASP A 486 17.76 24.33 -45.99
CA ASP A 486 17.99 25.60 -45.29
C ASP A 486 16.67 26.21 -44.84
N TYR A 487 16.50 26.41 -43.56
CA TYR A 487 15.37 27.14 -42.98
C TYR A 487 15.85 28.01 -41.79
N HIS A 488 15.65 29.32 -41.86
CA HIS A 488 16.31 30.24 -40.92
C HIS A 488 15.58 30.43 -39.59
N ASP A 489 14.27 30.12 -39.51
CA ASP A 489 13.45 30.44 -38.35
C ASP A 489 13.47 29.34 -37.28
N LEU A 490 13.77 28.11 -37.62
CA LEU A 490 13.81 26.95 -36.73
C LEU A 490 15.06 26.10 -36.93
N PRO A 491 15.61 25.50 -35.87
CA PRO A 491 16.68 24.51 -35.98
C PRO A 491 16.17 23.25 -36.71
N ILE A 492 17.04 22.66 -37.55
CA ILE A 492 16.73 21.46 -38.31
C ILE A 492 17.61 20.31 -37.82
N VAL A 493 17.00 19.14 -37.65
CA VAL A 493 17.70 17.87 -37.44
C VAL A 493 17.45 16.97 -38.65
N VAL A 494 18.49 16.65 -39.39
CA VAL A 494 18.41 15.72 -40.51
C VAL A 494 18.57 14.29 -39.97
N VAL A 495 17.60 13.41 -40.31
CA VAL A 495 17.53 12.04 -39.83
C VAL A 495 17.24 11.08 -41.01
N ASP A 496 17.65 9.85 -40.88
CA ASP A 496 17.23 8.78 -41.80
C ASP A 496 15.73 8.48 -41.60
N PRO A 497 14.93 8.22 -42.65
CA PRO A 497 13.53 7.84 -42.55
C PRO A 497 13.26 6.67 -41.59
N MET A 498 14.25 5.79 -41.37
CA MET A 498 14.20 4.64 -40.47
C MET A 498 14.78 4.92 -39.08
N LEU A 499 15.23 6.14 -38.81
CA LEU A 499 15.78 6.58 -37.53
C LEU A 499 16.94 5.67 -37.06
N SER A 500 18.13 5.95 -37.50
CA SER A 500 19.33 5.21 -37.12
C SER A 500 19.76 5.55 -35.65
N ASP A 501 20.60 4.71 -35.06
CA ASP A 501 21.11 4.95 -33.70
C ASP A 501 21.86 6.30 -33.58
N ARG A 502 22.54 6.73 -34.68
CA ARG A 502 23.18 8.05 -34.74
C ARG A 502 22.18 9.21 -34.72
N ASP A 503 21.02 9.00 -35.33
CA ASP A 503 19.96 10.02 -35.38
C ASP A 503 19.29 10.13 -34.00
N ILE A 504 19.17 9.00 -33.31
CA ILE A 504 18.68 8.99 -31.92
C ILE A 504 19.59 9.83 -31.02
N ASP A 505 20.89 9.71 -31.13
CA ASP A 505 21.84 10.50 -30.34
C ASP A 505 21.80 12.00 -30.70
N ARG A 506 21.66 12.34 -31.98
CA ARG A 506 21.49 13.75 -32.44
C ARG A 506 20.22 14.38 -31.90
N LEU A 507 19.12 13.65 -31.89
CA LEU A 507 17.85 14.13 -31.35
C LEU A 507 17.93 14.33 -29.83
N LYS A 508 18.63 13.46 -29.10
CA LYS A 508 18.88 13.63 -27.65
C LYS A 508 19.70 14.87 -27.34
N ASP A 509 20.70 15.16 -28.18
CA ASP A 509 21.55 16.35 -27.99
C ASP A 509 20.78 17.64 -28.29
N MET A 510 19.96 17.65 -29.33
CA MET A 510 19.05 18.77 -29.64
C MET A 510 18.05 19.04 -28.50
N GLN A 511 17.51 17.99 -27.88
CA GLN A 511 16.62 18.14 -26.73
C GLN A 511 17.32 18.80 -25.54
N LYS A 512 18.58 18.43 -25.26
CA LYS A 512 19.37 19.08 -24.19
C LYS A 512 19.58 20.56 -24.47
N GLU A 513 19.82 20.92 -25.71
CA GLU A 513 20.04 22.30 -26.15
C GLU A 513 18.78 23.16 -26.06
N LEU A 514 17.62 22.60 -26.47
CA LEU A 514 16.31 23.24 -26.32
C LEU A 514 15.89 23.40 -24.87
N ALA A 515 16.20 22.44 -23.99
CA ALA A 515 15.94 22.53 -22.55
C ALA A 515 16.76 23.65 -21.87
N LEU A 516 18.00 23.90 -22.34
CA LEU A 516 18.85 24.98 -21.84
C LEU A 516 18.35 26.36 -22.29
N THR A 517 17.77 26.47 -23.51
CA THR A 517 17.24 27.74 -24.04
C THR A 517 15.84 28.07 -23.48
N SER A 518 15.03 27.09 -23.10
CA SER A 518 13.71 27.32 -22.50
C SER A 518 13.76 27.80 -21.05
N ALA A 519 14.85 27.58 -20.32
CA ALA A 519 15.05 28.07 -18.96
C ALA A 519 15.21 29.61 -18.88
N VAL A 520 15.42 30.30 -20.00
CA VAL A 520 15.61 31.78 -20.08
C VAL A 520 14.32 32.51 -20.46
N SER A 521 13.24 31.82 -20.84
CA SER A 521 12.03 32.47 -21.40
C SER A 521 10.74 32.22 -20.62
N THR A 522 10.78 32.14 -19.29
CA THR A 522 9.57 32.05 -18.48
C THR A 522 8.99 33.43 -18.22
N ASN A 523 8.21 33.94 -19.15
CA ASN A 523 7.08 34.89 -18.88
C ASN A 523 6.28 35.15 -20.13
N LYS A 524 5.30 34.30 -20.44
CA LYS A 524 4.01 34.72 -21.02
C LYS A 524 3.10 33.47 -21.15
N LYS A 525 2.04 33.49 -20.35
CA LYS A 525 0.89 32.59 -20.48
C LYS A 525 0.21 32.83 -21.82
N ILE A 526 -0.03 31.78 -22.59
CA ILE A 526 -1.23 31.67 -23.42
C ILE A 526 -1.68 30.22 -23.31
N ILE A 527 -2.91 30.05 -22.85
CA ILE A 527 -3.69 28.85 -22.77
C ILE A 527 -4.20 28.58 -24.20
N GLU A 528 -3.72 27.53 -24.85
CA GLU A 528 -4.45 26.88 -25.93
C GLU A 528 -4.53 25.39 -25.62
N GLN A 529 -5.76 24.99 -25.32
CA GLN A 529 -6.16 23.59 -25.21
C GLN A 529 -6.19 22.99 -26.61
N HIS A 530 -5.36 21.97 -26.86
CA HIS A 530 -5.55 21.14 -28.03
C HIS A 530 -6.65 20.11 -27.74
N ASP A 531 -7.68 20.14 -28.55
CA ASP A 531 -8.83 19.24 -28.56
C ASP A 531 -8.37 17.79 -28.78
N LYS A 532 -8.42 16.98 -27.73
CA LYS A 532 -8.59 15.53 -27.89
C LYS A 532 -9.94 15.34 -28.59
N VAL A 533 -9.97 14.55 -29.64
CA VAL A 533 -11.23 14.07 -30.24
C VAL A 533 -11.96 13.24 -29.17
N VAL A 534 -12.83 13.90 -28.41
CA VAL A 534 -13.65 13.26 -27.39
C VAL A 534 -14.73 12.48 -28.11
N SER A 535 -14.90 11.21 -27.76
CA SER A 535 -16.00 10.41 -28.32
C SER A 535 -17.34 11.00 -27.88
N LYS A 536 -18.39 10.85 -28.73
CA LYS A 536 -19.73 11.33 -28.39
C LYS A 536 -20.21 10.79 -27.02
N VAL A 537 -19.84 9.56 -26.69
CA VAL A 537 -20.19 8.91 -25.42
C VAL A 537 -19.48 9.58 -24.23
N GLU A 538 -18.18 9.84 -24.34
CA GLU A 538 -17.39 10.55 -23.31
C GLU A 538 -17.88 11.98 -23.10
N LEU A 539 -18.29 12.67 -24.21
CA LEU A 539 -18.84 14.02 -24.10
C LEU A 539 -20.17 14.02 -23.36
N ILE A 540 -21.08 13.08 -23.64
CA ILE A 540 -22.37 12.96 -22.96
C ILE A 540 -22.15 12.66 -21.47
N ASP A 541 -21.29 11.70 -21.12
CA ASP A 541 -20.95 11.35 -19.73
C ASP A 541 -20.35 12.57 -18.96
N THR A 542 -19.53 13.37 -19.63
CA THR A 542 -18.97 14.61 -19.06
C THR A 542 -20.05 15.65 -18.81
N ILE A 543 -21.00 15.83 -19.76
CA ILE A 543 -22.12 16.77 -19.62
C ILE A 543 -23.04 16.34 -18.48
N ASP A 544 -23.37 15.04 -18.40
CA ASP A 544 -24.24 14.50 -17.36
C ASP A 544 -23.63 14.70 -15.96
N LYS A 545 -22.34 14.38 -15.79
CA LYS A 545 -21.61 14.66 -14.55
C LYS A 545 -21.60 16.15 -14.17
N GLN A 546 -21.45 17.04 -15.13
CA GLN A 546 -21.51 18.48 -14.87
C GLN A 546 -22.87 18.96 -14.44
N ALA A 547 -23.92 18.41 -15.06
CA ALA A 547 -25.30 18.72 -14.68
C ALA A 547 -25.58 18.25 -13.24
N GLU A 548 -25.09 17.08 -12.85
CA GLU A 548 -25.19 16.56 -11.49
C GLU A 548 -24.42 17.44 -10.48
N TYR A 549 -23.17 17.84 -10.78
CA TYR A 549 -22.42 18.80 -9.94
C TYR A 549 -23.14 20.13 -9.81
N GLY A 550 -23.66 20.67 -10.92
CA GLY A 550 -24.42 21.92 -10.92
C GLY A 550 -25.68 21.84 -10.05
N LEU A 551 -26.38 20.71 -10.10
CA LEU A 551 -27.59 20.47 -9.29
C LEU A 551 -27.23 20.32 -7.79
N ALA A 552 -26.20 19.56 -7.46
CA ALA A 552 -25.74 19.38 -6.08
C ALA A 552 -25.29 20.71 -5.44
N ILE A 553 -24.51 21.53 -6.16
CA ILE A 553 -24.10 22.86 -5.71
C ILE A 553 -25.31 23.78 -5.51
N LYS A 554 -26.24 23.79 -6.45
CA LYS A 554 -27.47 24.57 -6.35
C LYS A 554 -28.30 24.17 -5.12
N ASN A 555 -28.46 22.85 -4.90
CA ASN A 555 -29.17 22.34 -3.74
C ASN A 555 -28.48 22.75 -2.44
N PHE A 556 -27.16 22.61 -2.36
CA PHE A 556 -26.38 23.03 -1.20
C PHE A 556 -26.58 24.54 -0.91
N LEU A 557 -26.44 25.40 -1.90
CA LEU A 557 -26.60 26.85 -1.74
C LEU A 557 -28.01 27.23 -1.29
N ASN A 558 -29.05 26.57 -1.81
CA ASN A 558 -30.44 26.85 -1.46
C ASN A 558 -30.79 26.38 -0.04
N HIS A 559 -30.07 25.42 0.52
CA HIS A 559 -30.31 24.87 1.86
C HIS A 559 -29.21 25.23 2.85
N THR A 560 -28.47 26.32 2.58
CA THR A 560 -27.49 26.89 3.51
C THR A 560 -28.05 28.13 4.21
N GLU A 561 -28.10 28.09 5.54
CA GLU A 561 -28.61 29.18 6.37
C GLU A 561 -27.49 29.93 7.08
N TYR A 562 -27.71 31.23 7.30
CA TYR A 562 -26.77 32.14 7.94
C TYR A 562 -27.50 32.98 8.99
N TYR A 563 -27.14 32.82 10.29
CA TYR A 563 -27.79 33.60 11.34
C TYR A 563 -26.90 33.79 12.58
N PHE A 564 -27.33 34.71 13.45
CA PHE A 564 -26.70 34.92 14.73
C PHE A 564 -27.54 34.25 15.83
N SER A 565 -26.85 33.54 16.75
CA SER A 565 -27.48 32.93 17.92
C SER A 565 -27.07 33.64 19.21
N ASP A 566 -27.99 33.76 20.14
CA ASP A 566 -27.77 34.23 21.51
C ASP A 566 -27.75 33.12 22.56
N LYS A 567 -27.80 31.87 22.11
CA LYS A 567 -27.70 30.68 22.99
C LYS A 567 -26.35 30.63 23.69
N ILE A 568 -26.37 30.04 24.88
CA ILE A 568 -25.20 29.96 25.78
C ILE A 568 -24.56 28.56 25.81
N GLU A 569 -25.20 27.58 25.16
CA GLU A 569 -24.73 26.20 25.06
C GLU A 569 -24.80 25.70 23.63
N ILE A 570 -23.79 24.96 23.18
CA ILE A 570 -23.76 24.33 21.85
C ILE A 570 -24.95 23.42 21.64
N LYS A 571 -25.33 22.66 22.67
CA LYS A 571 -26.52 21.80 22.64
C LYS A 571 -27.78 22.56 22.19
N GLN A 572 -28.04 23.72 22.77
CA GLN A 572 -29.21 24.55 22.42
C GLN A 572 -29.16 25.05 20.96
N VAL A 573 -27.98 25.40 20.46
CA VAL A 573 -27.78 25.82 19.07
C VAL A 573 -28.09 24.67 18.11
N LEU A 574 -27.57 23.47 18.41
CA LEU A 574 -27.82 22.27 17.60
C LEU A 574 -29.28 21.86 17.64
N GLU A 575 -29.91 21.82 18.82
CA GLU A 575 -31.33 21.47 18.97
C GLU A 575 -32.24 22.44 18.22
N GLU A 576 -31.95 23.75 18.27
CA GLU A 576 -32.67 24.77 17.51
C GLU A 576 -32.55 24.53 16.00
N TYR A 577 -31.34 24.35 15.51
CA TYR A 577 -31.08 24.06 14.09
C TYR A 577 -31.78 22.78 13.63
N LEU A 578 -31.64 21.68 14.38
CA LEU A 578 -32.27 20.41 14.06
C LEU A 578 -33.81 20.48 14.12
N SER A 579 -34.37 21.35 14.99
CA SER A 579 -35.80 21.53 15.08
C SER A 579 -36.45 22.10 13.82
N ASN A 580 -35.67 22.87 13.05
CA ASN A 580 -36.12 23.52 11.83
C ASN A 580 -35.97 22.62 10.58
N HIS A 581 -35.03 21.63 10.63
CA HIS A 581 -34.63 20.89 9.45
C HIS A 581 -34.93 19.38 9.49
N ILE A 582 -35.29 18.84 10.68
CA ILE A 582 -35.50 17.41 10.88
C ILE A 582 -36.93 17.14 11.42
N GLU A 583 -37.56 16.10 10.93
CA GLU A 583 -38.83 15.62 11.43
C GLU A 583 -38.73 15.29 12.94
N LYS A 584 -39.76 15.69 13.71
CA LYS A 584 -39.76 15.59 15.19
C LYS A 584 -39.34 14.22 15.72
N LYS A 585 -39.75 13.13 15.05
CA LYS A 585 -39.47 11.75 15.47
C LYS A 585 -37.97 11.35 15.38
N TYR A 586 -37.15 12.07 14.57
CA TYR A 586 -35.74 11.76 14.36
C TYR A 586 -34.78 12.76 15.04
N ARG A 587 -35.27 13.84 15.65
CA ARG A 587 -34.45 14.93 16.19
C ARG A 587 -33.49 14.47 17.28
N GLU A 588 -34.00 13.68 18.24
CA GLU A 588 -33.20 13.17 19.36
C GLU A 588 -32.09 12.23 18.87
N THR A 589 -32.44 11.30 17.99
CA THR A 589 -31.46 10.39 17.36
C THR A 589 -30.41 11.16 16.58
N ALA A 590 -30.81 12.13 15.77
CA ALA A 590 -29.90 12.96 14.99
C ALA A 590 -28.94 13.76 15.89
N PHE A 591 -29.44 14.32 16.98
CA PHE A 591 -28.62 15.01 17.98
C PHE A 591 -27.58 14.08 18.59
N ILE A 592 -27.98 12.90 19.03
CA ILE A 592 -27.07 11.89 19.60
C ILE A 592 -26.02 11.46 18.57
N GLU A 593 -26.41 11.23 17.32
CA GLU A 593 -25.49 10.82 16.25
C GLU A 593 -24.46 11.92 15.93
N ILE A 594 -24.88 13.19 15.91
CA ILE A 594 -23.96 14.32 15.70
C ILE A 594 -22.98 14.44 16.86
N MET A 595 -23.45 14.29 18.10
CA MET A 595 -22.60 14.39 19.29
C MET A 595 -21.65 13.21 19.45
N LYS A 596 -22.10 11.98 19.18
CA LYS A 596 -21.24 10.79 19.21
C LYS A 596 -20.07 10.86 18.22
N ARG A 597 -20.21 11.57 17.11
CA ARG A 597 -19.14 11.73 16.15
C ARG A 597 -17.98 12.59 16.67
N GLU A 598 -18.25 13.42 17.68
CA GLU A 598 -17.22 14.21 18.35
C GLU A 598 -16.24 13.33 19.15
N ASP A 599 -16.70 12.20 19.67
CA ASP A 599 -15.86 11.23 20.37
C ASP A 599 -14.78 10.60 19.46
N PHE A 600 -14.98 10.67 18.13
CA PHE A 600 -14.07 10.13 17.10
C PHE A 600 -13.09 11.15 16.49
N GLY A 601 -13.15 12.43 16.90
CA GLY A 601 -12.24 13.47 16.41
C GLY A 601 -12.72 14.88 16.73
N SER A 602 -11.79 15.78 17.07
CA SER A 602 -12.12 17.14 17.43
C SER A 602 -12.78 17.90 16.29
N THR A 603 -14.00 18.35 16.51
CA THR A 603 -14.74 19.22 15.58
C THR A 603 -14.35 20.67 15.68
N ILE A 604 -13.35 21.02 16.52
CA ILE A 604 -12.95 22.38 16.83
C ILE A 604 -11.69 22.78 16.06
N ILE A 605 -11.75 23.89 15.34
CA ILE A 605 -10.59 24.58 14.76
C ILE A 605 -10.13 25.64 15.78
N GLU A 606 -9.24 25.23 16.71
CA GLU A 606 -8.85 25.99 17.90
C GLU A 606 -8.39 27.42 17.60
N LYS A 607 -7.50 27.60 16.63
CA LYS A 607 -6.93 28.94 16.29
C LYS A 607 -7.97 29.91 15.77
N ASP A 608 -9.12 29.43 15.33
CA ASP A 608 -10.14 30.21 14.66
C ASP A 608 -11.45 30.28 15.41
N GLU A 609 -11.53 29.75 16.65
CA GLU A 609 -12.73 29.80 17.52
C GLU A 609 -13.98 29.25 16.80
N LEU A 610 -13.79 28.23 15.94
CA LEU A 610 -14.80 27.67 15.09
C LEU A 610 -15.02 26.19 15.39
N ALA A 611 -16.28 25.77 15.49
CA ALA A 611 -16.67 24.37 15.62
C ALA A 611 -17.45 23.91 14.39
N VAL A 612 -17.25 22.68 13.95
CA VAL A 612 -17.95 22.07 12.81
C VAL A 612 -18.65 20.81 13.25
N PHE A 613 -19.98 20.79 13.20
CA PHE A 613 -20.81 19.63 13.53
C PHE A 613 -21.42 19.05 12.25
N HIS A 614 -21.26 17.77 12.02
CA HIS A 614 -21.76 17.13 10.81
C HIS A 614 -22.04 15.64 11.03
N ASN A 615 -23.14 15.15 10.51
CA ASN A 615 -23.39 13.71 10.40
C ASN A 615 -24.47 13.40 9.37
N LYS A 616 -24.51 12.11 8.95
CA LYS A 616 -25.65 11.54 8.23
C LYS A 616 -26.76 11.23 9.22
N VAL A 617 -27.97 11.70 8.91
CA VAL A 617 -29.11 11.57 9.82
C VAL A 617 -30.37 11.15 9.06
N LYS A 618 -31.24 10.45 9.76
CA LYS A 618 -32.58 10.08 9.26
C LYS A 618 -33.52 11.28 9.28
N GLY A 619 -34.52 11.25 8.38
CA GLY A 619 -35.58 12.26 8.36
C GLY A 619 -35.18 13.59 7.70
N VAL A 620 -34.17 13.56 6.85
CA VAL A 620 -33.75 14.70 6.04
C VAL A 620 -33.74 14.31 4.58
N SER A 621 -34.35 15.14 3.73
CA SER A 621 -34.49 14.89 2.28
C SER A 621 -33.38 15.57 1.47
N ASN A 622 -32.82 16.67 1.98
CA ASN A 622 -31.80 17.47 1.32
C ASN A 622 -30.60 17.68 2.21
N LEU A 623 -29.47 17.94 1.60
CA LEU A 623 -28.27 18.36 2.30
C LEU A 623 -28.49 19.79 2.86
N ASN A 624 -28.57 19.93 4.19
CA ASN A 624 -28.74 21.20 4.87
C ASN A 624 -27.44 21.63 5.54
N SER A 625 -27.16 22.92 5.50
CA SER A 625 -25.99 23.53 6.13
C SER A 625 -26.38 24.78 6.90
N GLY A 626 -25.78 24.98 8.06
CA GLY A 626 -25.96 26.17 8.91
C GLY A 626 -24.64 26.79 9.25
N ILE A 627 -24.51 28.12 9.07
CA ILE A 627 -23.40 28.92 9.58
C ILE A 627 -23.95 29.83 10.65
N VAL A 628 -23.62 29.52 11.89
CA VAL A 628 -24.16 30.21 13.08
C VAL A 628 -23.04 31.01 13.75
N ASN A 629 -23.18 32.32 13.81
CA ASN A 629 -22.29 33.20 14.54
C ASN A 629 -22.91 33.48 15.93
N LEU A 630 -22.13 33.23 16.98
CA LEU A 630 -22.58 33.43 18.35
C LEU A 630 -22.36 34.88 18.79
N LYS A 631 -23.39 35.47 19.43
CA LYS A 631 -23.27 36.81 19.99
C LYS A 631 -22.24 36.86 21.13
N ASN A 632 -22.21 35.80 21.94
CA ASN A 632 -21.21 35.62 22.97
C ASN A 632 -20.49 34.29 22.73
N PRO A 633 -19.18 34.19 22.98
CA PRO A 633 -18.45 32.92 22.86
C PRO A 633 -19.05 31.86 23.80
N ILE A 634 -19.13 30.63 23.34
CA ILE A 634 -19.52 29.48 24.14
C ILE A 634 -18.25 28.68 24.47
N SER A 635 -18.00 28.43 25.76
CA SER A 635 -16.91 27.53 26.17
C SER A 635 -17.32 26.07 25.95
N TYR A 636 -16.59 25.37 25.11
CA TYR A 636 -16.85 23.99 24.75
C TYR A 636 -15.55 23.18 24.75
N THR A 637 -15.50 22.08 25.52
CA THR A 637 -14.28 21.28 25.74
C THR A 637 -13.03 22.11 26.13
N GLY A 638 -13.25 23.18 26.93
CA GLY A 638 -12.18 24.08 27.39
C GLY A 638 -11.73 25.13 26.36
N LYS A 639 -12.49 25.36 25.28
CA LYS A 639 -12.18 26.29 24.19
C LYS A 639 -13.37 27.22 23.93
N ASP A 640 -13.09 28.46 23.59
CA ASP A 640 -14.11 29.46 23.29
C ASP A 640 -14.49 29.39 21.81
N ILE A 641 -15.76 29.07 21.52
CA ILE A 641 -16.31 28.99 20.18
C ILE A 641 -17.12 30.26 19.87
N LYS A 642 -16.87 30.87 18.73
CA LYS A 642 -17.59 32.05 18.23
C LYS A 642 -18.41 31.78 16.97
N THR A 643 -18.05 30.73 16.22
CA THR A 643 -18.76 30.37 15.01
C THR A 643 -18.98 28.85 14.97
N ILE A 644 -20.18 28.43 14.62
CA ILE A 644 -20.55 27.02 14.46
C ILE A 644 -20.96 26.79 13.00
N VAL A 645 -20.39 25.78 12.37
CA VAL A 645 -20.81 25.29 11.06
C VAL A 645 -21.45 23.93 11.25
N ILE A 646 -22.66 23.76 10.72
CA ILE A 646 -23.46 22.53 10.88
C ILE A 646 -23.74 21.98 9.47
N PHE A 647 -23.48 20.69 9.26
CA PHE A 647 -23.92 19.96 8.07
C PHE A 647 -24.81 18.81 8.50
N VAL A 648 -26.07 18.86 8.06
CA VAL A 648 -27.05 17.79 8.26
C VAL A 648 -27.26 17.10 6.92
N VAL A 649 -26.80 15.86 6.85
CA VAL A 649 -26.64 15.12 5.60
C VAL A 649 -27.65 13.98 5.53
N PRO A 650 -28.39 13.80 4.39
CA PRO A 650 -29.29 12.65 4.23
C PRO A 650 -28.52 11.31 4.23
N GLU A 651 -29.18 10.22 4.69
CA GLU A 651 -28.57 8.88 4.60
C GLU A 651 -28.26 8.48 3.13
N ASN A 652 -29.12 8.87 2.19
CA ASN A 652 -29.02 8.52 0.77
C ASN A 652 -28.29 9.60 -0.06
N ILE A 653 -27.30 10.26 0.52
CA ILE A 653 -26.50 11.28 -0.17
C ILE A 653 -25.71 10.68 -1.33
N THR A 654 -25.63 11.39 -2.45
CA THR A 654 -24.86 10.99 -3.63
C THR A 654 -23.35 11.27 -3.45
N PRO A 655 -22.45 10.57 -4.17
CA PRO A 655 -21.03 10.87 -4.15
C PRO A 655 -20.70 12.31 -4.51
N ILE A 656 -21.41 12.90 -5.47
CA ILE A 656 -21.22 14.28 -5.92
C ILE A 656 -21.62 15.29 -4.82
N GLU A 657 -22.71 15.05 -4.10
CA GLU A 657 -23.08 15.89 -2.95
C GLU A 657 -22.07 15.81 -1.82
N ILE A 658 -21.45 14.65 -1.61
CA ILE A 658 -20.35 14.49 -0.65
C ILE A 658 -19.14 15.32 -1.09
N ASP A 659 -18.78 15.32 -2.37
CA ASP A 659 -17.71 16.14 -2.92
C ASP A 659 -17.95 17.62 -2.63
N VAL A 660 -19.19 18.07 -2.78
CA VAL A 660 -19.61 19.47 -2.50
C VAL A 660 -19.38 19.83 -1.02
N VAL A 661 -19.81 18.97 -0.08
CA VAL A 661 -19.58 19.18 1.36
C VAL A 661 -18.09 19.11 1.69
N SER A 662 -17.39 18.14 1.10
CA SER A 662 -15.96 17.91 1.34
C SER A 662 -15.12 19.11 0.93
N GLU A 663 -15.46 19.77 -0.19
CA GLU A 663 -14.74 20.96 -0.64
C GLU A 663 -14.92 22.13 0.33
N ILE A 664 -16.13 22.40 0.82
CA ILE A 664 -16.34 23.44 1.85
C ILE A 664 -15.60 23.08 3.14
N SER A 665 -15.68 21.82 3.57
CA SER A 665 -14.96 21.33 4.74
C SER A 665 -13.43 21.52 4.60
N ARG A 666 -12.90 21.25 3.43
CA ARG A 666 -11.49 21.49 3.09
C ARG A 666 -11.12 22.97 3.18
N GLN A 667 -11.98 23.85 2.68
CA GLN A 667 -11.74 25.30 2.73
C GLN A 667 -11.85 25.87 4.15
N LEU A 668 -12.67 25.30 5.01
CA LEU A 668 -12.72 25.64 6.45
C LEU A 668 -11.39 25.33 7.17
N ILE A 669 -10.61 24.41 6.66
CA ILE A 669 -9.30 24.08 7.23
C ILE A 669 -8.18 24.90 6.59
N LEU A 670 -8.21 25.08 5.26
CA LEU A 670 -7.09 25.61 4.48
C LEU A 670 -7.13 27.13 4.29
N SER A 671 -8.32 27.73 4.23
CA SER A 671 -8.47 29.12 3.80
C SER A 671 -8.78 30.05 4.97
N ARG A 672 -7.75 30.64 5.57
CA ARG A 672 -7.93 31.71 6.57
C ARG A 672 -8.82 32.86 6.07
N LYS A 673 -8.75 33.13 4.76
CA LYS A 673 -9.61 34.16 4.14
C LYS A 673 -11.09 33.75 4.19
N PHE A 674 -11.40 32.48 3.94
CA PHE A 674 -12.75 31.94 4.02
C PHE A 674 -13.25 31.90 5.47
N ILE A 675 -12.44 31.43 6.42
CA ILE A 675 -12.77 31.43 7.84
C ILE A 675 -13.07 32.84 8.33
N ASN A 676 -12.21 33.80 8.02
CA ASN A 676 -12.41 35.21 8.41
C ASN A 676 -13.70 35.81 7.80
N THR A 677 -14.08 35.40 6.58
CA THR A 677 -15.34 35.81 5.96
C THR A 677 -16.54 35.24 6.74
N ILE A 678 -16.50 33.97 7.11
CA ILE A 678 -17.55 33.29 7.90
C ILE A 678 -17.69 33.97 9.27
N LYS A 679 -16.58 34.21 9.96
CA LYS A 679 -16.56 34.86 11.30
C LYS A 679 -17.14 36.27 11.31
N LYS A 680 -17.04 37.00 10.19
CA LYS A 680 -17.66 38.33 10.05
C LYS A 680 -19.19 38.27 9.93
N GLY A 681 -19.74 37.13 9.56
CA GLY A 681 -21.19 36.90 9.52
C GLY A 681 -21.96 37.64 8.46
N ASN A 682 -21.28 38.26 7.48
CA ASN A 682 -21.98 38.91 6.37
C ASN A 682 -22.40 37.86 5.34
N LYS A 683 -23.70 37.67 5.21
CA LYS A 683 -24.30 36.66 4.31
C LYS A 683 -23.80 36.80 2.86
N VAL A 684 -23.81 38.02 2.32
CA VAL A 684 -23.42 38.29 0.92
C VAL A 684 -21.97 37.93 0.65
N ASP A 685 -21.07 38.29 1.60
CA ASP A 685 -19.65 37.97 1.47
C ASP A 685 -19.40 36.48 1.56
N ILE A 686 -20.12 35.75 2.44
CA ILE A 686 -20.03 34.32 2.60
C ILE A 686 -20.50 33.61 1.34
N GLU A 687 -21.72 33.98 0.82
CA GLU A 687 -22.26 33.42 -0.41
C GLU A 687 -21.34 33.65 -1.61
N SER A 688 -20.80 34.86 -1.75
CA SER A 688 -19.83 35.17 -2.80
C SER A 688 -18.58 34.30 -2.72
N LYS A 689 -18.11 34.04 -1.51
CA LYS A 689 -16.92 33.21 -1.30
C LYS A 689 -17.19 31.73 -1.56
N ILE A 690 -18.33 31.20 -1.14
CA ILE A 690 -18.79 29.86 -1.45
C ILE A 690 -18.95 29.68 -2.97
N ALA A 691 -19.54 30.66 -3.65
CA ALA A 691 -19.66 30.65 -5.10
C ALA A 691 -18.29 30.63 -5.82
N GLU A 692 -17.30 31.36 -5.31
CA GLU A 692 -15.92 31.33 -5.83
C GLU A 692 -15.30 29.91 -5.69
N ILE A 693 -15.52 29.27 -4.54
CA ILE A 693 -15.04 27.91 -4.25
C ILE A 693 -15.65 26.90 -5.24
N TYR A 694 -16.98 26.94 -5.39
CA TYR A 694 -17.67 26.00 -6.27
C TYR A 694 -17.44 26.26 -7.76
N LYS A 695 -17.20 27.52 -8.16
CA LYS A 695 -16.77 27.82 -9.53
C LYS A 695 -15.45 27.09 -9.86
N LYS A 696 -14.51 27.01 -8.92
CA LYS A 696 -13.27 26.27 -9.09
C LYS A 696 -13.52 24.75 -9.16
N LEU A 697 -14.40 24.24 -8.32
CA LEU A 697 -14.78 22.80 -8.32
C LEU A 697 -15.40 22.39 -9.66
N LEU A 698 -16.32 23.20 -10.20
CA LEU A 698 -16.93 22.97 -11.52
C LEU A 698 -15.91 22.98 -12.66
N VAL A 699 -14.95 23.89 -12.65
CA VAL A 699 -13.88 23.92 -13.66
C VAL A 699 -12.97 22.68 -13.53
N GLN A 700 -12.70 22.23 -12.32
CA GLN A 700 -11.88 21.02 -12.09
C GLN A 700 -12.60 19.73 -12.47
N SER A 701 -13.94 19.67 -12.38
CA SER A 701 -14.72 18.52 -12.82
C SER A 701 -14.70 18.32 -14.35
N LEU A 702 -14.38 19.38 -15.11
CA LEU A 702 -14.14 19.34 -16.57
C LEU A 702 -12.82 18.67 -16.96
N SER A 703 -11.87 18.59 -16.05
CA SER A 703 -10.51 18.07 -16.31
C SER A 703 -10.30 16.65 -15.79
N LYS A 704 -11.34 16.06 -15.21
CA LYS A 704 -11.41 14.66 -14.78
C LYS A 704 -12.17 13.83 -15.80
#